data_690a4a4cfd3bc187c7763f4f85c9f0e5
#
_entry.id   690a4a4cfd3bc187c7763f4f85c9f0e5
#
_cell.length_a   1.000
_cell.length_b   1.000
_cell.length_c   1.000
_cell.angle_alpha   90.00
_cell.angle_beta   90.00
_cell.angle_gamma   90.00
#
_symmetry.space_group_name_H-M   'P 1'
#
loop_
_entity.id
_entity.type
_entity.pdbx_description
1 polymer ?
#
loop_
_entity_poly.entity_id
_entity_poly.type
_entity_poly.pdbx_seq_one_letter_code
_entity_poly.pdbx_strand_id
1 'polypeptide(L)'
;MRGAICIVAAAAAMPGTASAQEVAVDTRAGSVGQVAIDLARQTRSSIVVSDPVVASRMVPAMRGRMGAAEAVRLLARRAGGRAIAVAPGAWRIEATATVRPPAPRPTPARAAMPVTVQAEAANPIVVVASKRDLTLGQLPGQVTILDGESLEVGGVGGTEKITQRVATVTSTHLGSGRNKLFIRGIADSSFTGPTQATVGQYLGDLRLSYNAPDPDLRLSDMARVEVLEGPQGTLYGAGSLGGIIRLVPNAPVVGETEGAISVGGSLTQSGAPGGDAAAMVNVPLGNSVALRANFDAATLGGYIDKPLLGRKDVNRTRILGGRAGLRAEIAPDWTVDLIGLGQSTDARDSQYAGRNARPPLTSSAQVREGSDADYLMGQLVISGRVGEVRVRSTTGAVRQHLEERYDATVDPDAPRLFSQENRTRMIAHETRIWQPETRGFGWLVGASYTHNRTVLTRSFENFVTTTAATGVRNTIDEFTLYAEASLRIRPGLTATAGGRLTHSRLDGSGEDVMPAVSFAMAQARAQVTADRTTTTVLPSLALNAEVMEATNLYMRYQEGFRPGGFAIESDFVRRFRSDRTRTFEFGVKHGQPGVSPFDLAASVSYTRWRDIQADFIDNSGLPSTANIGDGRVWSASVTGGIELLQGLRLEAGATWNQSKVDQPPAELLGLVARSMSAVDMSPSGLLDATLARSMQVPNIAQFSGRMSLGWNSEIGEDLRLTANGWASYVGKSRLGIGPELGDPQGDYLDSGADLRVGTERYGVTLTLSNITNSRGNRFSLGTPFGTGRDQTTPLRPRTVRVGLDARF
;
A
#
# COMPACT_ATOMS: atom_id res chain seq x y z
N MET A 1 25.56 23.84 -28.87
CA MET A 1 24.98 23.58 -30.20
C MET A 1 23.48 23.82 -30.10
N ARG A 2 23.00 24.75 -30.91
CA ARG A 2 21.63 25.25 -30.95
C ARG A 2 20.75 24.27 -31.76
N GLY A 3 19.60 23.88 -31.25
CA GLY A 3 18.60 23.09 -31.96
C GLY A 3 17.22 23.70 -31.76
N ALA A 4 16.60 24.09 -32.84
CA ALA A 4 15.43 24.94 -32.95
C ALA A 4 14.15 24.25 -32.59
N ILE A 5 13.26 24.99 -31.90
CA ILE A 5 11.85 24.66 -31.65
C ILE A 5 11.06 25.11 -32.88
N CYS A 6 10.41 24.19 -33.58
CA CYS A 6 9.41 24.49 -34.60
C CYS A 6 8.03 24.64 -33.94
N ILE A 7 7.54 25.90 -33.97
CA ILE A 7 6.13 26.21 -33.67
C ILE A 7 5.34 26.05 -34.96
N VAL A 8 4.38 25.17 -35.00
CA VAL A 8 3.40 25.06 -36.08
C VAL A 8 2.19 25.90 -35.70
N ALA A 9 2.03 27.01 -36.41
CA ALA A 9 0.84 27.85 -36.33
C ALA A 9 -0.30 27.19 -37.12
N ALA A 10 -1.41 26.87 -36.50
CA ALA A 10 -2.63 26.45 -37.16
C ALA A 10 -3.43 27.70 -37.61
N ALA A 11 -3.56 27.89 -38.92
CA ALA A 11 -4.40 28.92 -39.51
C ALA A 11 -5.88 28.55 -39.34
N ALA A 12 -6.70 29.43 -38.76
CA ALA A 12 -8.12 29.35 -38.69
C ALA A 12 -8.74 29.58 -40.09
N ALA A 13 -9.41 28.56 -40.61
CA ALA A 13 -10.27 28.67 -41.77
C ALA A 13 -11.72 28.97 -41.33
N MET A 14 -12.29 30.08 -41.77
CA MET A 14 -13.69 30.42 -41.58
C MET A 14 -14.61 29.46 -42.35
N PRO A 15 -15.80 29.08 -41.81
CA PRO A 15 -16.70 28.19 -42.53
C PRO A 15 -17.47 28.95 -43.62
N GLY A 16 -17.23 28.53 -44.85
CA GLY A 16 -18.08 28.93 -45.98
C GLY A 16 -19.45 28.32 -45.83
N THR A 17 -20.50 29.09 -46.03
CA THR A 17 -21.90 28.70 -46.10
C THR A 17 -22.14 27.70 -47.23
N ALA A 18 -22.19 26.40 -46.89
CA ALA A 18 -22.62 25.38 -47.81
C ALA A 18 -24.12 25.49 -48.09
N SER A 19 -24.50 25.80 -49.28
CA SER A 19 -25.88 25.72 -49.83
C SER A 19 -26.38 24.29 -49.61
N ALA A 20 -27.54 24.14 -48.92
CA ALA A 20 -28.16 22.85 -48.68
C ALA A 20 -28.68 22.27 -49.99
N GLN A 21 -27.97 21.27 -50.53
CA GLN A 21 -28.34 20.55 -51.72
C GLN A 21 -29.61 19.66 -51.42
N GLU A 22 -30.74 19.99 -52.06
CA GLU A 22 -31.96 19.19 -51.94
C GLU A 22 -31.77 17.83 -52.67
N VAL A 23 -32.10 16.76 -51.93
CA VAL A 23 -32.04 15.39 -52.41
C VAL A 23 -33.47 14.81 -52.56
N ALA A 24 -33.75 14.04 -53.59
CA ALA A 24 -35.00 13.29 -53.69
C ALA A 24 -34.97 12.14 -52.67
N VAL A 25 -35.83 12.25 -51.65
CA VAL A 25 -36.00 11.24 -50.59
C VAL A 25 -37.17 10.36 -50.93
N ASP A 26 -36.99 9.03 -51.02
CA ASP A 26 -38.04 8.02 -51.17
C ASP A 26 -37.71 6.82 -50.25
N THR A 27 -38.36 6.76 -49.11
CA THR A 27 -38.18 5.64 -48.15
C THR A 27 -39.49 4.86 -48.03
N ARG A 28 -39.39 3.56 -47.80
CA ARG A 28 -40.51 2.70 -47.51
C ARG A 28 -40.97 2.88 -46.06
N ALA A 29 -42.23 2.57 -45.78
CA ALA A 29 -42.71 2.47 -44.41
C ALA A 29 -41.97 1.32 -43.69
N GLY A 30 -41.53 1.57 -42.46
CA GLY A 30 -40.71 0.61 -41.69
C GLY A 30 -40.35 1.10 -40.30
N SER A 31 -39.51 0.36 -39.58
CA SER A 31 -38.99 0.85 -38.29
C SER A 31 -38.10 2.08 -38.48
N VAL A 32 -38.08 2.97 -37.48
CA VAL A 32 -37.24 4.18 -37.50
C VAL A 32 -35.78 3.86 -37.77
N GLY A 33 -35.25 2.75 -37.24
CA GLY A 33 -33.92 2.30 -37.52
C GLY A 33 -33.66 1.97 -38.97
N GLN A 34 -34.63 1.26 -39.61
CA GLN A 34 -34.53 0.89 -41.04
C GLN A 34 -34.66 2.13 -41.95
N VAL A 35 -35.64 3.00 -41.65
CA VAL A 35 -35.85 4.24 -42.39
C VAL A 35 -34.69 5.23 -42.23
N ALA A 36 -34.02 5.26 -41.05
CA ALA A 36 -32.81 6.04 -40.84
C ALA A 36 -31.64 5.57 -41.69
N ILE A 37 -31.45 4.24 -41.86
CA ILE A 37 -30.45 3.69 -42.76
C ILE A 37 -30.71 4.04 -44.22
N ASP A 38 -31.96 3.92 -44.69
CA ASP A 38 -32.31 4.24 -46.07
C ASP A 38 -32.18 5.75 -46.33
N LEU A 39 -32.55 6.57 -45.36
CA LEU A 39 -32.39 8.02 -45.43
C LEU A 39 -30.90 8.45 -45.42
N ALA A 40 -30.09 7.84 -44.55
CA ALA A 40 -28.65 8.08 -44.49
C ALA A 40 -27.96 7.83 -45.85
N ARG A 41 -28.33 6.74 -46.53
CA ARG A 41 -27.81 6.39 -47.86
C ARG A 41 -28.23 7.41 -48.94
N GLN A 42 -29.51 7.85 -48.93
CA GLN A 42 -30.03 8.74 -49.95
C GLN A 42 -29.48 10.19 -49.75
N THR A 43 -29.31 10.62 -48.49
CA THR A 43 -28.82 11.94 -48.17
C THR A 43 -27.32 12.05 -47.98
N ARG A 44 -26.60 10.94 -48.11
CA ARG A 44 -25.13 10.84 -47.80
C ARG A 44 -24.76 11.42 -46.43
N SER A 45 -25.60 11.12 -45.43
CA SER A 45 -25.42 11.59 -44.05
C SER A 45 -25.30 10.40 -43.11
N SER A 46 -24.77 10.66 -41.93
CA SER A 46 -24.72 9.66 -40.83
C SER A 46 -25.87 9.91 -39.87
N ILE A 47 -26.71 8.92 -39.62
CA ILE A 47 -27.87 9.02 -38.73
C ILE A 47 -27.84 7.90 -37.71
N VAL A 48 -27.72 8.25 -36.45
CA VAL A 48 -27.73 7.31 -35.32
C VAL A 48 -29.02 7.47 -34.53
N VAL A 49 -29.70 6.38 -34.19
CA VAL A 49 -30.89 6.36 -33.31
C VAL A 49 -30.42 5.74 -32.01
N SER A 50 -30.23 6.54 -30.98
CA SER A 50 -29.64 6.13 -29.70
C SER A 50 -30.55 5.30 -28.82
N ASP A 51 -31.90 5.47 -28.99
CA ASP A 51 -32.88 4.80 -28.15
C ASP A 51 -33.48 3.59 -28.86
N PRO A 52 -33.32 2.36 -28.34
CA PRO A 52 -33.87 1.13 -28.94
C PRO A 52 -35.41 1.17 -29.09
N VAL A 53 -36.09 1.83 -28.17
CA VAL A 53 -37.57 1.98 -28.22
C VAL A 53 -37.98 2.89 -29.39
N VAL A 54 -37.24 3.99 -29.59
CA VAL A 54 -37.47 4.89 -30.74
C VAL A 54 -37.11 4.20 -32.04
N ALA A 55 -36.00 3.43 -32.05
CA ALA A 55 -35.53 2.70 -33.25
C ALA A 55 -36.53 1.65 -33.74
N SER A 56 -37.30 1.01 -32.86
CA SER A 56 -38.30 -0.01 -33.18
C SER A 56 -39.66 0.55 -33.62
N ARG A 57 -39.93 1.85 -33.43
CA ARG A 57 -41.23 2.47 -33.80
C ARG A 57 -41.44 2.46 -35.29
N MET A 58 -42.64 2.13 -35.74
CA MET A 58 -43.02 2.15 -37.14
C MET A 58 -43.35 3.56 -37.63
N VAL A 59 -42.76 3.96 -38.75
CA VAL A 59 -43.00 5.25 -39.40
C VAL A 59 -43.49 5.07 -40.84
N PRO A 60 -44.39 5.91 -41.34
CA PRO A 60 -44.85 5.82 -42.73
C PRO A 60 -43.76 6.24 -43.71
N ALA A 61 -43.96 5.84 -44.98
CA ALA A 61 -43.05 6.20 -46.04
C ALA A 61 -42.83 7.71 -46.16
N MET A 62 -41.59 8.13 -46.48
CA MET A 62 -41.23 9.53 -46.68
C MET A 62 -40.86 9.78 -48.13
N ARG A 63 -41.53 10.69 -48.81
CA ARG A 63 -41.27 11.07 -50.20
C ARG A 63 -41.28 12.57 -50.39
N GLY A 64 -40.34 13.08 -51.14
CA GLY A 64 -40.23 14.52 -51.47
C GLY A 64 -38.82 14.97 -51.77
N ARG A 65 -38.65 16.18 -52.30
CA ARG A 65 -37.32 16.83 -52.41
C ARG A 65 -37.11 17.68 -51.16
N MET A 66 -36.07 17.37 -50.42
CA MET A 66 -35.77 18.10 -49.17
C MET A 66 -34.28 17.97 -48.83
N GLY A 67 -33.77 18.89 -48.04
CA GLY A 67 -32.39 18.81 -47.53
C GLY A 67 -32.21 17.70 -46.50
N ALA A 68 -30.99 17.15 -46.34
CA ALA A 68 -30.66 16.08 -45.40
C ALA A 68 -31.11 16.42 -43.95
N ALA A 69 -30.89 17.66 -43.49
CA ALA A 69 -31.31 18.13 -42.18
C ALA A 69 -32.82 18.11 -41.98
N GLU A 70 -33.58 18.47 -43.02
CA GLU A 70 -35.05 18.51 -42.98
C GLU A 70 -35.59 17.09 -42.96
N ALA A 71 -35.06 16.20 -43.78
CA ALA A 71 -35.46 14.80 -43.83
C ALA A 71 -35.24 14.08 -42.49
N VAL A 72 -34.10 14.32 -41.83
CA VAL A 72 -33.80 13.74 -40.50
C VAL A 72 -34.71 14.32 -39.41
N ARG A 73 -35.02 15.62 -39.42
CA ARG A 73 -35.97 16.22 -38.49
C ARG A 73 -37.37 15.70 -38.70
N LEU A 74 -37.76 15.45 -39.92
CA LEU A 74 -39.07 14.88 -40.24
C LEU A 74 -39.19 13.45 -39.71
N LEU A 75 -38.13 12.63 -39.91
CA LEU A 75 -38.05 11.26 -39.38
C LEU A 75 -38.15 11.29 -37.85
N ALA A 76 -37.35 12.14 -37.20
CA ALA A 76 -37.36 12.27 -35.74
C ALA A 76 -38.73 12.68 -35.19
N ARG A 77 -39.38 13.66 -35.79
CA ARG A 77 -40.75 14.06 -35.39
C ARG A 77 -41.77 12.94 -35.54
N ARG A 78 -41.72 12.20 -36.65
CA ARG A 78 -42.62 11.04 -36.86
C ARG A 78 -42.35 9.89 -35.89
N ALA A 79 -41.11 9.78 -35.41
CA ALA A 79 -40.69 8.83 -34.39
C ALA A 79 -41.08 9.27 -32.97
N GLY A 80 -41.58 10.49 -32.76
CA GLY A 80 -41.80 11.06 -31.43
C GLY A 80 -40.50 11.36 -30.70
N GLY A 81 -39.45 11.71 -31.48
CA GLY A 81 -38.12 12.06 -31.00
C GLY A 81 -37.64 13.41 -31.56
N ARG A 82 -36.42 13.78 -31.18
CA ARG A 82 -35.75 15.01 -31.60
C ARG A 82 -34.47 14.65 -32.35
N ALA A 83 -34.19 15.36 -33.48
CA ALA A 83 -32.92 15.23 -34.20
C ALA A 83 -31.93 16.28 -33.70
N ILE A 84 -30.75 15.85 -33.34
CA ILE A 84 -29.61 16.65 -32.88
C ILE A 84 -28.48 16.53 -33.90
N ALA A 85 -27.98 17.66 -34.40
CA ALA A 85 -26.77 17.64 -35.25
C ALA A 85 -25.54 17.44 -34.36
N VAL A 86 -24.74 16.40 -34.65
CA VAL A 86 -23.54 16.06 -33.87
C VAL A 86 -22.29 16.58 -34.59
N ALA A 87 -22.33 16.59 -35.92
CA ALA A 87 -21.28 17.15 -36.80
C ALA A 87 -21.90 17.52 -38.17
N PRO A 88 -21.20 18.24 -39.04
CA PRO A 88 -21.65 18.49 -40.39
C PRO A 88 -21.98 17.17 -41.10
N GLY A 89 -23.27 16.97 -41.45
CA GLY A 89 -23.77 15.76 -42.08
C GLY A 89 -24.00 14.56 -41.16
N ALA A 90 -23.82 14.68 -39.84
CA ALA A 90 -24.06 13.63 -38.83
C ALA A 90 -25.17 14.06 -37.85
N TRP A 91 -26.11 13.14 -37.60
CA TRP A 91 -27.30 13.38 -36.82
C TRP A 91 -27.57 12.27 -35.80
N ARG A 92 -28.09 12.64 -34.63
CA ARG A 92 -28.56 11.70 -33.62
C ARG A 92 -30.05 11.95 -33.34
N ILE A 93 -30.83 10.87 -33.30
CA ILE A 93 -32.28 10.92 -32.96
C ILE A 93 -32.46 10.38 -31.56
N GLU A 94 -33.05 11.20 -30.67
CA GLU A 94 -33.31 10.90 -29.27
C GLU A 94 -34.82 10.99 -28.99
N ALA A 95 -35.30 10.30 -27.92
CA ALA A 95 -36.70 10.40 -27.47
C ALA A 95 -36.98 11.82 -26.94
N THR A 96 -38.15 12.36 -27.27
CA THR A 96 -38.61 13.60 -26.65
C THR A 96 -39.24 13.24 -25.31
N ALA A 97 -38.79 13.86 -24.22
CA ALA A 97 -39.42 13.70 -22.91
C ALA A 97 -40.87 14.13 -22.95
N THR A 98 -41.78 13.22 -22.65
CA THR A 98 -43.23 13.53 -22.56
C THR A 98 -43.48 14.39 -21.34
N VAL A 99 -43.86 15.66 -21.54
CA VAL A 99 -44.40 16.52 -20.50
C VAL A 99 -45.77 15.97 -20.07
N ARG A 100 -45.83 15.45 -18.84
CA ARG A 100 -47.07 14.95 -18.22
C ARG A 100 -47.98 16.15 -17.89
N PRO A 101 -49.28 16.16 -18.20
CA PRO A 101 -50.21 17.24 -17.82
C PRO A 101 -50.25 17.40 -16.29
N PRO A 102 -50.47 18.62 -15.76
CA PRO A 102 -50.54 18.83 -14.31
C PRO A 102 -51.77 18.12 -13.73
N ALA A 103 -51.51 17.35 -12.67
CA ALA A 103 -52.57 16.65 -11.92
C ALA A 103 -53.45 17.62 -11.13
N PRO A 104 -54.74 17.30 -10.87
CA PRO A 104 -55.64 18.14 -10.07
C PRO A 104 -55.15 18.23 -8.61
N ARG A 105 -55.41 19.42 -7.99
CA ARG A 105 -55.00 19.72 -6.60
C ARG A 105 -55.54 18.67 -5.62
N PRO A 106 -54.71 18.08 -4.76
CA PRO A 106 -55.20 17.17 -3.73
C PRO A 106 -55.78 17.90 -2.51
N THR A 107 -56.85 17.36 -2.01
CA THR A 107 -57.44 17.61 -0.68
C THR A 107 -56.40 17.21 0.41
N PRO A 108 -56.33 17.87 1.59
CA PRO A 108 -55.29 17.64 2.56
C PRO A 108 -55.38 16.20 3.11
N ALA A 109 -54.40 15.39 2.78
CA ALA A 109 -54.24 14.04 3.26
C ALA A 109 -53.32 14.00 4.48
N ARG A 110 -53.79 13.28 5.46
CA ARG A 110 -53.07 12.73 6.64
C ARG A 110 -51.56 12.54 6.41
N ALA A 111 -50.77 13.00 7.37
CA ALA A 111 -49.30 12.90 7.35
C ALA A 111 -48.84 11.52 6.89
N ALA A 112 -48.21 11.48 5.73
CA ALA A 112 -47.51 10.28 5.24
C ALA A 112 -46.21 10.13 5.99
N MET A 113 -45.99 8.94 6.49
CA MET A 113 -44.68 8.52 7.00
C MET A 113 -43.59 8.76 5.95
N PRO A 114 -42.34 9.11 6.33
CA PRO A 114 -41.27 9.34 5.38
C PRO A 114 -41.05 8.10 4.53
N VAL A 115 -41.18 8.25 3.22
CA VAL A 115 -40.75 7.23 2.27
C VAL A 115 -39.25 7.09 2.46
N THR A 116 -38.87 5.98 3.05
CA THR A 116 -37.48 5.57 3.06
C THR A 116 -37.06 5.41 1.59
N VAL A 117 -36.25 6.32 1.10
CA VAL A 117 -35.51 6.10 -0.15
C VAL A 117 -34.67 4.86 0.12
N GLN A 118 -35.08 3.73 -0.46
CA GLN A 118 -34.19 2.56 -0.49
C GLN A 118 -32.92 3.04 -1.21
N ALA A 119 -31.85 3.22 -0.46
CA ALA A 119 -30.55 3.40 -1.02
C ALA A 119 -30.32 2.19 -1.95
N GLU A 120 -30.03 2.46 -3.20
CA GLU A 120 -29.60 1.46 -4.16
C GLU A 120 -28.55 0.60 -3.44
N ALA A 121 -28.79 -0.70 -3.31
CA ALA A 121 -27.93 -1.57 -2.51
C ALA A 121 -26.53 -1.52 -3.12
N ALA A 122 -25.64 -0.76 -2.50
CA ALA A 122 -24.28 -0.61 -2.97
C ALA A 122 -23.63 -2.00 -3.07
N ASN A 123 -22.97 -2.26 -4.18
CA ASN A 123 -22.32 -3.53 -4.43
C ASN A 123 -21.36 -3.87 -3.25
N PRO A 124 -21.45 -5.07 -2.68
CA PRO A 124 -20.66 -5.41 -1.51
C PRO A 124 -19.15 -5.36 -1.84
N ILE A 125 -18.38 -4.72 -0.97
CA ILE A 125 -16.92 -4.62 -1.14
C ILE A 125 -16.30 -6.01 -1.02
N VAL A 126 -15.69 -6.49 -2.11
CA VAL A 126 -14.98 -7.76 -2.16
C VAL A 126 -13.54 -7.57 -1.71
N VAL A 127 -13.11 -8.31 -0.70
CA VAL A 127 -11.74 -8.31 -0.17
C VAL A 127 -10.90 -9.29 -0.96
N VAL A 128 -10.06 -8.78 -1.85
CA VAL A 128 -9.21 -9.62 -2.72
C VAL A 128 -8.14 -10.37 -1.91
N ALA A 129 -7.69 -9.78 -0.81
CA ALA A 129 -6.75 -10.42 0.11
C ALA A 129 -7.34 -11.65 0.83
N SER A 130 -8.65 -11.89 0.77
CA SER A 130 -9.25 -13.14 1.24
C SER A 130 -8.84 -14.36 0.41
N LYS A 131 -8.28 -14.15 -0.79
CA LYS A 131 -7.97 -15.18 -1.81
C LYS A 131 -9.18 -16.00 -2.30
N ARG A 132 -10.40 -15.70 -1.83
CA ARG A 132 -11.66 -16.41 -2.14
C ARG A 132 -12.81 -15.48 -2.54
N ASP A 133 -12.53 -14.21 -2.80
CA ASP A 133 -13.53 -13.19 -3.14
C ASP A 133 -14.62 -13.02 -2.06
N LEU A 134 -14.24 -13.11 -0.78
CA LEU A 134 -15.16 -12.84 0.33
C LEU A 134 -15.49 -11.36 0.39
N THR A 135 -16.74 -11.06 0.69
CA THR A 135 -17.14 -9.68 1.01
C THR A 135 -16.59 -9.26 2.38
N LEU A 136 -16.53 -7.96 2.63
CA LEU A 136 -16.06 -7.42 3.90
C LEU A 136 -16.84 -7.99 5.10
N GLY A 137 -18.17 -8.19 4.97
CA GLY A 137 -19.01 -8.81 6.00
C GLY A 137 -18.71 -10.29 6.23
N GLN A 138 -18.41 -11.04 5.17
CA GLN A 138 -18.14 -12.48 5.24
C GLN A 138 -16.75 -12.79 5.80
N LEU A 139 -15.78 -11.88 5.68
CA LEU A 139 -14.42 -12.13 6.18
C LEU A 139 -14.39 -12.10 7.72
N PRO A 140 -14.00 -13.18 8.41
CA PRO A 140 -13.89 -13.19 9.87
C PRO A 140 -12.56 -12.55 10.30
N GLY A 141 -12.49 -11.21 10.30
CA GLY A 141 -11.31 -10.47 10.67
C GLY A 141 -11.43 -8.99 10.32
N GLN A 142 -10.53 -8.18 10.88
CA GLN A 142 -10.44 -6.75 10.59
C GLN A 142 -9.72 -6.53 9.28
N VAL A 143 -10.29 -5.68 8.45
CA VAL A 143 -9.70 -5.20 7.19
C VAL A 143 -9.93 -3.71 7.07
N THR A 144 -8.88 -2.99 6.80
CA THR A 144 -8.96 -1.59 6.38
C THR A 144 -8.69 -1.50 4.89
N ILE A 145 -9.56 -0.82 4.17
CA ILE A 145 -9.45 -0.60 2.73
C ILE A 145 -9.22 0.89 2.51
N LEU A 146 -8.12 1.22 1.86
CA LEU A 146 -7.80 2.58 1.45
C LEU A 146 -8.04 2.69 -0.05
N ASP A 147 -8.90 3.60 -0.44
CA ASP A 147 -9.18 3.89 -1.85
C ASP A 147 -7.96 4.49 -2.54
N GLY A 148 -7.70 4.06 -3.79
CA GLY A 148 -6.51 4.46 -4.54
C GLY A 148 -6.50 5.93 -4.93
N GLU A 149 -7.62 6.49 -5.34
CA GLU A 149 -7.71 7.93 -5.67
C GLU A 149 -7.42 8.81 -4.46
N SER A 150 -7.93 8.41 -3.29
CA SER A 150 -7.67 9.12 -2.03
C SER A 150 -6.18 9.12 -1.66
N LEU A 151 -5.42 8.09 -2.06
CA LEU A 151 -3.99 8.00 -1.82
C LEU A 151 -3.17 8.94 -2.70
N GLU A 152 -3.66 9.33 -3.85
CA GLU A 152 -2.99 10.26 -4.77
C GLU A 152 -3.23 11.73 -4.43
N VAL A 153 -4.29 12.05 -3.69
CA VAL A 153 -4.56 13.42 -3.23
C VAL A 153 -3.35 13.92 -2.41
N GLY A 154 -2.88 15.12 -2.73
CA GLY A 154 -1.68 15.68 -2.12
C GLY A 154 -0.36 15.18 -2.71
N GLY A 155 -0.40 14.52 -3.86
CA GLY A 155 0.75 13.94 -4.58
C GLY A 155 0.97 12.47 -4.23
N VAL A 156 1.65 11.78 -5.13
CA VAL A 156 1.95 10.36 -4.95
C VAL A 156 2.92 10.17 -3.77
N GLY A 157 2.53 9.38 -2.79
CA GLY A 157 3.31 9.02 -1.60
C GLY A 157 3.71 7.54 -1.62
N GLY A 158 4.51 7.12 -0.65
CA GLY A 158 4.86 5.73 -0.37
C GLY A 158 4.04 5.16 0.80
N THR A 159 4.65 4.25 1.55
CA THR A 159 4.01 3.56 2.69
C THR A 159 3.63 4.50 3.85
N GLU A 160 4.21 5.71 3.92
CA GLU A 160 3.79 6.73 4.88
C GLU A 160 2.32 7.11 4.73
N LYS A 161 1.76 7.06 3.51
CA LYS A 161 0.33 7.30 3.27
C LYS A 161 -0.55 6.26 3.98
N ILE A 162 -0.06 5.03 4.14
CA ILE A 162 -0.76 3.96 4.86
C ILE A 162 -0.70 4.22 6.37
N THR A 163 0.48 4.51 6.92
CA THR A 163 0.66 4.78 8.35
C THR A 163 -0.10 6.02 8.81
N GLN A 164 -0.23 7.02 7.95
CA GLN A 164 -1.04 8.21 8.21
C GLN A 164 -2.54 7.95 8.21
N ARG A 165 -3.03 6.91 7.54
CA ARG A 165 -4.46 6.60 7.35
C ARG A 165 -4.98 5.42 8.16
N VAL A 166 -4.11 4.55 8.67
CA VAL A 166 -4.52 3.32 9.40
C VAL A 166 -3.94 3.34 10.80
N ALA A 167 -4.79 3.48 11.81
CA ALA A 167 -4.39 3.62 13.23
C ALA A 167 -3.66 2.38 13.78
N THR A 168 -3.93 1.21 13.22
CA THR A 168 -3.33 -0.07 13.62
C THR A 168 -1.97 -0.33 12.99
N VAL A 169 -1.54 0.49 12.01
CA VAL A 169 -0.25 0.38 11.31
C VAL A 169 0.73 1.42 11.86
N THR A 170 1.87 0.94 12.31
CA THR A 170 2.99 1.77 12.74
C THR A 170 4.24 1.44 11.93
N SER A 171 5.28 2.26 12.00
CA SER A 171 6.51 2.08 11.23
C SER A 171 7.73 2.48 12.06
N THR A 172 8.84 1.78 11.85
CA THR A 172 10.15 2.35 12.11
C THR A 172 10.60 3.10 10.87
N HIS A 173 10.98 4.36 11.02
CA HIS A 173 11.31 5.22 9.88
C HIS A 173 12.79 5.60 9.90
N LEU A 174 13.59 4.85 9.17
CA LEU A 174 15.02 5.14 8.94
C LEU A 174 15.24 6.08 7.74
N GLY A 175 14.21 6.29 6.94
CA GLY A 175 14.24 7.08 5.72
C GLY A 175 13.46 6.39 4.60
N SER A 176 13.26 7.08 3.48
CA SER A 176 12.59 6.52 2.30
C SER A 176 13.32 5.26 1.81
N GLY A 177 12.57 4.20 1.52
CA GLY A 177 13.10 2.90 1.10
C GLY A 177 13.64 2.03 2.23
N ARG A 178 13.57 2.49 3.48
CA ARG A 178 14.08 1.76 4.67
C ARG A 178 13.04 1.61 5.78
N ASN A 179 11.76 1.69 5.44
CA ASN A 179 10.68 1.58 6.41
C ASN A 179 10.33 0.12 6.68
N LYS A 180 10.07 -0.21 7.94
CA LYS A 180 9.40 -1.45 8.34
C LYS A 180 8.02 -1.12 8.87
N LEU A 181 7.01 -1.86 8.44
CA LEU A 181 5.63 -1.68 8.87
C LEU A 181 5.25 -2.76 9.88
N PHE A 182 4.47 -2.37 10.87
CA PHE A 182 3.97 -3.23 11.93
C PHE A 182 2.47 -3.05 12.08
N ILE A 183 1.76 -4.13 12.40
CA ILE A 183 0.31 -4.12 12.61
C ILE A 183 0.00 -4.64 14.01
N ARG A 184 -0.87 -3.92 14.76
CA ARG A 184 -1.37 -4.29 16.10
C ARG A 184 -0.27 -4.69 17.08
N GLY A 185 0.84 -3.99 17.04
CA GLY A 185 1.93 -4.23 17.98
C GLY A 185 2.69 -5.54 17.76
N ILE A 186 2.55 -6.21 16.63
CA ILE A 186 3.44 -7.30 16.26
C ILE A 186 4.62 -6.70 15.51
N ALA A 187 5.57 -6.23 16.28
CA ALA A 187 6.75 -5.53 15.80
C ALA A 187 8.02 -6.26 16.25
N ASP A 188 9.09 -6.10 15.49
CA ASP A 188 10.35 -6.77 15.80
C ASP A 188 11.53 -5.80 15.76
N SER A 189 12.32 -5.98 14.78
CA SER A 189 13.61 -5.35 14.60
C SER A 189 13.53 -3.93 14.07
N SER A 190 14.47 -3.12 14.47
CA SER A 190 14.55 -1.70 14.12
C SER A 190 15.38 -1.43 12.89
N PHE A 191 16.35 -2.31 12.60
CA PHE A 191 17.29 -2.16 11.51
C PHE A 191 16.97 -3.08 10.33
N THR A 192 17.57 -2.78 9.19
CA THR A 192 17.61 -3.71 8.07
C THR A 192 18.55 -4.87 8.39
N GLY A 193 18.13 -6.08 8.11
CA GLY A 193 18.88 -7.26 8.47
C GLY A 193 18.37 -8.53 7.79
N PRO A 194 18.91 -9.69 8.16
CA PRO A 194 18.55 -10.96 7.53
C PRO A 194 17.16 -11.48 7.92
N THR A 195 16.44 -10.80 8.81
CA THR A 195 15.12 -11.23 9.28
C THR A 195 14.01 -10.89 8.29
N GLN A 196 12.96 -11.71 8.28
CA GLN A 196 11.72 -11.34 7.60
C GLN A 196 10.98 -10.23 8.36
N ALA A 197 10.21 -9.43 7.63
CA ALA A 197 9.24 -8.52 8.23
C ALA A 197 8.13 -9.30 8.96
N THR A 198 7.52 -8.68 9.98
CA THR A 198 6.35 -9.23 10.68
C THR A 198 5.05 -9.01 9.91
N VAL A 199 5.05 -8.11 8.93
CA VAL A 199 3.94 -7.79 8.05
C VAL A 199 4.35 -8.09 6.62
N GLY A 200 3.61 -8.95 5.93
CA GLY A 200 3.86 -9.24 4.53
C GLY A 200 3.30 -8.16 3.63
N GLN A 201 4.10 -7.63 2.70
CA GLN A 201 3.62 -6.70 1.68
C GLN A 201 3.54 -7.41 0.33
N TYR A 202 2.46 -7.12 -0.41
CA TYR A 202 2.15 -7.77 -1.69
C TYR A 202 1.74 -6.74 -2.75
N LEU A 203 2.17 -6.93 -3.99
CA LEU A 203 1.56 -6.30 -5.16
C LEU A 203 0.71 -7.34 -5.89
N GLY A 204 -0.60 -7.15 -5.89
CA GLY A 204 -1.49 -8.23 -6.31
C GLY A 204 -1.29 -9.48 -5.45
N ASP A 205 -0.89 -10.59 -6.06
CA ASP A 205 -0.65 -11.86 -5.38
C ASP A 205 0.84 -12.15 -5.13
N LEU A 206 1.75 -11.35 -5.67
CA LEU A 206 3.19 -11.54 -5.48
C LEU A 206 3.69 -10.76 -4.25
N ARG A 207 4.40 -11.46 -3.38
CA ARG A 207 5.10 -10.86 -2.26
C ARG A 207 6.21 -9.94 -2.76
N LEU A 208 6.34 -8.74 -2.16
CA LEU A 208 7.32 -7.74 -2.59
C LEU A 208 8.76 -8.08 -2.17
N SER A 209 8.93 -8.66 -0.99
CA SER A 209 10.25 -9.01 -0.47
C SER A 209 10.14 -10.19 0.49
N TYR A 210 11.19 -11.00 0.57
CA TYR A 210 11.27 -12.05 1.59
C TYR A 210 11.86 -11.51 2.89
N ASN A 211 12.92 -10.73 2.80
CA ASN A 211 13.60 -10.10 3.94
C ASN A 211 13.22 -8.62 4.05
N ALA A 212 13.25 -8.09 5.27
CA ALA A 212 13.04 -6.68 5.50
C ALA A 212 14.30 -5.84 5.15
N PRO A 213 14.11 -4.55 4.79
CA PRO A 213 12.84 -3.86 4.66
C PRO A 213 12.13 -4.21 3.36
N ASP A 214 10.80 -4.13 3.39
CA ASP A 214 10.04 -4.14 2.15
C ASP A 214 10.31 -2.85 1.36
N PRO A 215 10.19 -2.88 0.02
CA PRO A 215 10.34 -1.67 -0.76
C PRO A 215 9.24 -0.66 -0.41
N ASP A 216 9.63 0.59 -0.24
CA ASP A 216 8.71 1.71 0.00
C ASP A 216 8.13 2.18 -1.35
N LEU A 217 7.29 1.34 -1.96
CA LEU A 217 6.75 1.59 -3.28
C LEU A 217 5.84 2.82 -3.30
N ARG A 218 5.94 3.60 -4.37
CA ARG A 218 5.02 4.70 -4.64
C ARG A 218 3.63 4.13 -4.94
N LEU A 219 2.61 4.69 -4.29
CA LEU A 219 1.22 4.25 -4.39
C LEU A 219 0.49 4.98 -5.55
N SER A 220 1.09 4.96 -6.73
CA SER A 220 0.57 5.56 -7.95
C SER A 220 -0.31 4.57 -8.71
N ASP A 221 -1.44 5.03 -9.21
CA ASP A 221 -2.39 4.26 -10.01
C ASP A 221 -2.79 2.94 -9.35
N MET A 222 -3.19 3.03 -8.07
CA MET A 222 -3.72 1.92 -7.30
C MET A 222 -5.25 1.95 -7.34
N ALA A 223 -5.87 0.78 -7.48
CA ALA A 223 -7.31 0.64 -7.27
C ALA A 223 -7.61 0.80 -5.77
N ARG A 224 -6.80 0.16 -4.92
CA ARG A 224 -6.89 0.28 -3.46
C ARG A 224 -5.69 -0.35 -2.75
N VAL A 225 -5.59 -0.09 -1.46
CA VAL A 225 -4.70 -0.82 -0.53
C VAL A 225 -5.56 -1.54 0.50
N GLU A 226 -5.34 -2.84 0.68
CA GLU A 226 -6.02 -3.68 1.65
C GLU A 226 -5.05 -4.03 2.80
N VAL A 227 -5.41 -3.68 4.02
CA VAL A 227 -4.66 -4.00 5.25
C VAL A 227 -5.45 -5.05 6.03
N LEU A 228 -4.97 -6.29 6.02
CA LEU A 228 -5.53 -7.37 6.83
C LEU A 228 -4.78 -7.46 8.14
N GLU A 229 -5.51 -7.31 9.22
CA GLU A 229 -4.94 -7.25 10.56
C GLU A 229 -4.94 -8.61 11.26
N GLY A 230 -3.94 -8.85 12.11
CA GLY A 230 -3.69 -10.12 12.77
C GLY A 230 -3.05 -11.18 11.87
N PRO A 231 -2.59 -12.31 12.43
CA PRO A 231 -1.85 -13.31 11.66
C PRO A 231 -2.62 -13.79 10.43
N GLN A 232 -1.89 -13.98 9.32
CA GLN A 232 -2.40 -14.48 8.05
C GLN A 232 -1.61 -15.72 7.59
N GLY A 233 -1.04 -16.47 8.53
CA GLY A 233 -0.10 -17.55 8.23
C GLY A 233 -0.70 -18.66 7.36
N THR A 234 -1.98 -19.00 7.51
CA THR A 234 -2.65 -20.04 6.70
C THR A 234 -2.67 -19.68 5.23
N LEU A 235 -3.04 -18.47 4.84
CA LEU A 235 -3.16 -18.08 3.43
C LEU A 235 -1.87 -17.48 2.85
N TYR A 236 -1.08 -16.76 3.67
CA TYR A 236 0.05 -15.97 3.20
C TYR A 236 1.42 -16.51 3.67
N GLY A 237 1.43 -17.41 4.66
CA GLY A 237 2.64 -18.10 5.12
C GLY A 237 3.60 -17.26 5.93
N ALA A 238 4.88 -17.47 5.69
CA ALA A 238 5.95 -16.84 6.47
C ALA A 238 5.92 -15.31 6.40
N GLY A 239 6.27 -14.63 7.52
CA GLY A 239 6.33 -13.16 7.59
C GLY A 239 4.96 -12.46 7.52
N SER A 240 3.90 -13.13 7.98
CA SER A 240 2.56 -12.56 8.13
C SER A 240 2.05 -12.69 9.57
N LEU A 241 2.94 -12.40 10.53
CA LEU A 241 2.68 -12.53 11.98
C LEU A 241 1.68 -11.48 12.49
N GLY A 242 1.86 -10.23 12.08
CA GLY A 242 1.00 -9.09 12.45
C GLY A 242 -0.12 -8.86 11.46
N GLY A 243 0.03 -9.32 10.23
CA GLY A 243 -0.92 -9.08 9.16
C GLY A 243 -0.27 -8.99 7.80
N ILE A 244 -1.02 -8.50 6.83
CA ILE A 244 -0.52 -8.22 5.48
C ILE A 244 -1.03 -6.88 4.98
N ILE A 245 -0.26 -6.28 4.08
CA ILE A 245 -0.65 -5.12 3.28
C ILE A 245 -0.61 -5.54 1.82
N ARG A 246 -1.73 -5.42 1.15
CA ARG A 246 -1.87 -5.76 -0.26
C ARG A 246 -2.13 -4.53 -1.08
N LEU A 247 -1.21 -4.21 -1.96
CA LEU A 247 -1.35 -3.18 -2.98
C LEU A 247 -2.09 -3.78 -4.17
N VAL A 248 -3.24 -3.23 -4.51
CA VAL A 248 -4.05 -3.68 -5.65
C VAL A 248 -3.96 -2.59 -6.71
N PRO A 249 -3.13 -2.78 -7.75
CA PRO A 249 -3.01 -1.82 -8.83
C PRO A 249 -4.25 -1.82 -9.72
N ASN A 250 -4.51 -0.69 -10.39
CA ASN A 250 -5.48 -0.67 -11.48
C ASN A 250 -5.00 -1.59 -12.60
N ALA A 251 -5.92 -2.40 -13.09
CA ALA A 251 -5.67 -3.30 -14.20
C ALA A 251 -5.80 -2.57 -15.54
N PRO A 252 -5.10 -3.02 -16.60
CA PRO A 252 -5.38 -2.56 -17.96
C PRO A 252 -6.83 -2.83 -18.35
N VAL A 253 -7.50 -1.83 -18.95
CA VAL A 253 -8.90 -1.91 -19.38
C VAL A 253 -8.94 -2.00 -20.90
N VAL A 254 -9.54 -3.09 -21.41
CA VAL A 254 -9.69 -3.31 -22.84
C VAL A 254 -10.77 -2.39 -23.41
N GLY A 255 -10.50 -1.79 -24.57
CA GLY A 255 -11.46 -0.92 -25.26
C GLY A 255 -11.52 0.52 -24.78
N GLU A 256 -10.80 0.89 -23.72
CA GLU A 256 -10.78 2.23 -23.16
C GLU A 256 -9.41 2.89 -23.29
N THR A 257 -9.40 4.17 -23.69
CA THR A 257 -8.21 5.03 -23.65
C THR A 257 -8.38 6.02 -22.52
N GLU A 258 -7.44 6.00 -21.57
CA GLU A 258 -7.45 6.87 -20.40
C GLU A 258 -6.05 7.41 -20.17
N GLY A 259 -5.93 8.64 -19.71
CA GLY A 259 -4.68 9.22 -19.31
C GLY A 259 -4.83 10.15 -18.13
N ALA A 260 -3.80 10.22 -17.31
CA ALA A 260 -3.73 11.17 -16.20
C ALA A 260 -2.31 11.70 -16.02
N ILE A 261 -2.20 12.97 -15.66
CA ILE A 261 -0.93 13.62 -15.34
C ILE A 261 -1.14 14.45 -14.09
N SER A 262 -0.18 14.40 -13.18
CA SER A 262 -0.12 15.31 -12.04
C SER A 262 1.29 15.85 -11.86
N VAL A 263 1.40 17.13 -11.48
CA VAL A 263 2.66 17.78 -11.16
C VAL A 263 2.50 18.63 -9.91
N GLY A 264 3.52 18.73 -9.09
CA GLY A 264 3.46 19.52 -7.87
C GLY A 264 4.80 20.06 -7.43
N GLY A 265 4.76 21.23 -6.79
CA GLY A 265 5.90 21.83 -6.11
C GLY A 265 5.66 21.94 -4.63
N SER A 266 6.67 21.73 -3.81
CA SER A 266 6.57 21.77 -2.35
C SER A 266 7.65 22.65 -1.72
N LEU A 267 7.28 23.32 -0.63
CA LEU A 267 8.17 24.14 0.19
C LEU A 267 8.12 23.61 1.63
N THR A 268 9.26 23.22 2.14
CA THR A 268 9.41 22.73 3.53
C THR A 268 9.95 23.85 4.40
N GLN A 269 9.35 24.07 5.54
CA GLN A 269 9.80 25.09 6.51
C GLN A 269 11.25 24.82 6.92
N SER A 270 12.13 25.82 6.78
CA SER A 270 13.57 25.70 7.05
C SER A 270 14.23 24.52 6.32
N GLY A 271 13.84 24.27 5.07
CA GLY A 271 14.38 23.22 4.23
C GLY A 271 14.39 23.61 2.76
N ALA A 272 14.97 22.76 1.93
CA ALA A 272 15.05 22.94 0.48
C ALA A 272 13.69 22.65 -0.21
N PRO A 273 13.40 23.27 -1.36
CA PRO A 273 12.20 22.95 -2.14
C PRO A 273 12.24 21.54 -2.67
N GLY A 274 11.05 20.98 -2.90
CA GLY A 274 10.80 19.69 -3.51
C GLY A 274 9.81 19.80 -4.67
N GLY A 275 9.59 18.68 -5.34
CA GLY A 275 8.58 18.58 -6.40
C GLY A 275 8.33 17.12 -6.77
N ASP A 276 7.19 16.89 -7.38
CA ASP A 276 6.76 15.58 -7.85
C ASP A 276 6.00 15.68 -9.17
N ALA A 277 6.05 14.60 -9.92
CA ALA A 277 5.27 14.40 -11.13
C ALA A 277 4.85 12.95 -11.23
N ALA A 278 3.64 12.70 -11.72
CA ALA A 278 3.16 11.37 -12.05
C ALA A 278 2.37 11.43 -13.36
N ALA A 279 2.42 10.33 -14.12
CA ALA A 279 1.66 10.17 -15.34
C ALA A 279 1.14 8.72 -15.42
N MET A 280 -0.04 8.55 -15.99
CA MET A 280 -0.63 7.25 -16.27
C MET A 280 -1.27 7.27 -17.65
N VAL A 281 -1.20 6.14 -18.33
CA VAL A 281 -1.91 5.91 -19.60
C VAL A 281 -2.46 4.49 -19.64
N ASN A 282 -3.69 4.34 -20.14
CA ASN A 282 -4.30 3.07 -20.54
C ASN A 282 -4.58 3.10 -22.05
N VAL A 283 -4.06 2.13 -22.79
CA VAL A 283 -4.20 2.08 -24.24
C VAL A 283 -4.69 0.69 -24.65
N PRO A 284 -5.84 0.58 -25.33
CA PRO A 284 -6.25 -0.67 -25.94
C PRO A 284 -5.37 -0.98 -27.16
N LEU A 285 -4.78 -2.17 -27.20
CA LEU A 285 -3.95 -2.67 -28.31
C LEU A 285 -4.74 -3.56 -29.27
N GLY A 286 -6.06 -3.57 -29.16
CA GLY A 286 -6.99 -4.37 -29.92
C GLY A 286 -8.25 -4.66 -29.10
N ASN A 287 -9.03 -5.64 -29.57
CA ASN A 287 -10.33 -5.97 -28.95
C ASN A 287 -10.22 -6.83 -27.67
N SER A 288 -9.04 -7.37 -27.38
CA SER A 288 -8.82 -8.29 -26.26
C SER A 288 -7.51 -8.02 -25.50
N VAL A 289 -6.77 -6.97 -25.87
CA VAL A 289 -5.49 -6.64 -25.26
C VAL A 289 -5.45 -5.17 -24.89
N ALA A 290 -4.96 -4.85 -23.69
CA ALA A 290 -4.71 -3.49 -23.26
C ALA A 290 -3.39 -3.37 -22.52
N LEU A 291 -2.76 -2.20 -22.64
CA LEU A 291 -1.58 -1.77 -21.91
C LEU A 291 -1.97 -0.65 -20.94
N ARG A 292 -1.60 -0.78 -19.68
CA ARG A 292 -1.65 0.32 -18.72
C ARG A 292 -0.27 0.56 -18.16
N ALA A 293 0.18 1.80 -18.19
CA ALA A 293 1.49 2.17 -17.67
C ALA A 293 1.38 3.42 -16.83
N ASN A 294 2.14 3.46 -15.73
CA ASN A 294 2.30 4.66 -14.93
C ASN A 294 3.78 4.92 -14.66
N PHE A 295 4.10 6.18 -14.46
CA PHE A 295 5.42 6.68 -14.12
C PHE A 295 5.28 7.74 -13.05
N ASP A 296 6.18 7.76 -12.08
CA ASP A 296 6.26 8.79 -11.06
C ASP A 296 7.71 9.18 -10.75
N ALA A 297 7.90 10.44 -10.46
CA ALA A 297 9.17 11.01 -10.05
C ALA A 297 8.93 11.99 -8.91
N ALA A 298 9.78 11.94 -7.89
CA ALA A 298 9.73 12.87 -6.78
C ALA A 298 11.11 13.30 -6.33
N THR A 299 11.23 14.55 -5.92
CA THR A 299 12.36 15.07 -5.16
C THR A 299 11.83 15.65 -3.87
N LEU A 300 12.16 15.01 -2.75
CA LEU A 300 11.85 15.49 -1.43
C LEU A 300 13.01 16.41 -0.99
N GLY A 301 12.76 17.68 -0.76
CA GLY A 301 13.76 18.63 -0.31
C GLY A 301 14.38 18.23 1.04
N GLY A 302 15.67 18.48 1.23
CA GLY A 302 16.34 18.24 2.51
C GLY A 302 15.91 19.25 3.59
N TYR A 303 16.16 18.91 4.85
CA TYR A 303 15.84 19.77 6.01
C TYR A 303 16.76 19.51 7.22
N ILE A 304 17.76 18.67 7.06
CA ILE A 304 18.79 18.40 8.08
C ILE A 304 20.07 19.12 7.68
N ASP A 305 20.69 19.80 8.65
CA ASP A 305 21.97 20.48 8.49
C ASP A 305 23.10 19.64 9.09
N LYS A 306 24.26 19.60 8.43
CA LYS A 306 25.51 19.00 8.94
C LYS A 306 26.61 20.08 8.99
N PRO A 307 26.73 20.83 10.09
CA PRO A 307 27.68 21.93 10.20
C PRO A 307 29.13 21.51 10.08
N LEU A 308 29.49 20.31 10.62
CA LEU A 308 30.85 19.78 10.53
C LEU A 308 31.29 19.51 9.10
N LEU A 309 30.33 19.29 8.20
CA LEU A 309 30.56 19.17 6.77
C LEU A 309 30.34 20.48 6.00
N GLY A 310 29.98 21.58 6.69
CA GLY A 310 29.66 22.87 6.08
C GLY A 310 28.42 22.80 5.15
N ARG A 311 27.47 21.89 5.39
CA ARG A 311 26.36 21.61 4.47
C ARG A 311 25.00 21.80 5.12
N LYS A 312 24.06 22.32 4.33
CA LYS A 312 22.66 22.50 4.72
C LYS A 312 21.75 21.61 3.89
N ASP A 313 20.58 21.29 4.43
CA ASP A 313 19.51 20.54 3.77
C ASP A 313 20.01 19.25 3.12
N VAL A 314 20.87 18.49 3.82
CA VAL A 314 21.66 17.41 3.23
C VAL A 314 20.81 16.22 2.81
N ASN A 315 19.68 15.96 3.48
CA ASN A 315 18.88 14.73 3.36
C ASN A 315 17.84 14.80 2.22
N ARG A 316 18.21 15.42 1.08
CA ARG A 316 17.40 15.36 -0.13
C ARG A 316 17.23 13.90 -0.59
N THR A 317 16.01 13.52 -0.91
CA THR A 317 15.70 12.20 -1.47
C THR A 317 15.11 12.34 -2.87
N ARG A 318 15.61 11.55 -3.81
CA ARG A 318 15.06 11.39 -5.16
C ARG A 318 14.43 10.03 -5.29
N ILE A 319 13.25 9.97 -5.88
CA ILE A 319 12.52 8.74 -6.13
C ILE A 319 12.09 8.75 -7.58
N LEU A 320 12.33 7.65 -8.28
CA LEU A 320 11.89 7.42 -9.63
C LEU A 320 11.25 6.06 -9.69
N GLY A 321 10.01 5.99 -10.14
CA GLY A 321 9.24 4.76 -10.17
C GLY A 321 8.40 4.62 -11.43
N GLY A 322 7.98 3.39 -11.71
CA GLY A 322 7.04 3.12 -12.78
C GLY A 322 6.61 1.67 -12.80
N ARG A 323 5.42 1.46 -13.34
CA ARG A 323 4.82 0.14 -13.56
C ARG A 323 4.19 0.11 -14.95
N ALA A 324 4.32 -1.04 -15.61
CA ALA A 324 3.60 -1.34 -16.84
C ALA A 324 2.91 -2.70 -16.71
N GLY A 325 1.65 -2.77 -17.12
CA GLY A 325 0.85 -3.97 -17.15
C GLY A 325 0.26 -4.19 -18.55
N LEU A 326 0.38 -5.41 -19.06
CA LEU A 326 -0.27 -5.87 -20.28
C LEU A 326 -1.31 -6.92 -19.89
N ARG A 327 -2.57 -6.68 -20.20
CA ARG A 327 -3.66 -7.64 -20.06
C ARG A 327 -4.08 -8.17 -21.41
N ALA A 328 -4.22 -9.49 -21.50
CA ALA A 328 -4.83 -10.16 -22.63
C ALA A 328 -6.03 -11.01 -22.16
N GLU A 329 -7.20 -10.79 -22.75
CA GLU A 329 -8.39 -11.63 -22.63
C GLU A 329 -8.29 -12.73 -23.68
N ILE A 330 -7.82 -13.94 -23.28
CA ILE A 330 -7.46 -15.02 -24.19
C ILE A 330 -8.64 -15.93 -24.51
N ALA A 331 -9.66 -15.94 -23.66
CA ALA A 331 -10.93 -16.65 -23.84
C ALA A 331 -12.00 -16.02 -22.94
N PRO A 332 -13.29 -16.32 -23.11
CA PRO A 332 -14.31 -15.93 -22.14
C PRO A 332 -13.92 -16.35 -20.73
N ASP A 333 -13.94 -15.40 -19.78
CA ASP A 333 -13.54 -15.60 -18.38
C ASP A 333 -12.06 -15.96 -18.14
N TRP A 334 -11.15 -15.84 -19.13
CA TRP A 334 -9.72 -16.07 -18.97
C TRP A 334 -8.88 -14.86 -19.34
N THR A 335 -8.03 -14.45 -18.42
CA THR A 335 -7.11 -13.34 -18.59
C THR A 335 -5.67 -13.75 -18.30
N VAL A 336 -4.75 -13.15 -19.03
CA VAL A 336 -3.31 -13.20 -18.78
C VAL A 336 -2.82 -11.77 -18.54
N ASP A 337 -2.25 -11.51 -17.37
CA ASP A 337 -1.65 -10.24 -17.04
C ASP A 337 -0.13 -10.41 -16.91
N LEU A 338 0.63 -9.58 -17.63
CA LEU A 338 2.07 -9.43 -17.46
C LEU A 338 2.35 -8.05 -16.87
N ILE A 339 2.98 -8.01 -15.70
CA ILE A 339 3.23 -6.76 -14.96
C ILE A 339 4.71 -6.64 -14.67
N GLY A 340 5.30 -5.50 -15.00
CA GLY A 340 6.64 -5.08 -14.61
C GLY A 340 6.60 -3.82 -13.76
N LEU A 341 7.46 -3.75 -12.74
CA LEU A 341 7.59 -2.59 -11.86
C LEU A 341 9.06 -2.37 -11.55
N GLY A 342 9.47 -1.10 -11.58
CA GLY A 342 10.78 -0.66 -11.12
C GLY A 342 10.69 0.61 -10.30
N GLN A 343 11.51 0.72 -9.27
CA GLN A 343 11.67 1.93 -8.46
C GLN A 343 13.12 2.08 -8.02
N SER A 344 13.63 3.31 -8.10
CA SER A 344 14.93 3.71 -7.55
C SER A 344 14.72 4.85 -6.56
N THR A 345 15.39 4.76 -5.42
CA THR A 345 15.37 5.77 -4.35
C THR A 345 16.79 6.10 -3.94
N ASP A 346 17.21 7.34 -4.15
CA ASP A 346 18.50 7.91 -3.74
C ASP A 346 18.27 8.92 -2.60
N ALA A 347 18.61 8.56 -1.39
CA ALA A 347 18.66 9.45 -0.24
C ALA A 347 20.11 9.92 -0.03
N ARG A 348 20.38 11.18 -0.39
CA ARG A 348 21.75 11.73 -0.36
C ARG A 348 22.42 11.70 1.00
N ASP A 349 21.63 11.77 2.07
CA ASP A 349 22.09 11.74 3.45
C ASP A 349 20.97 11.26 4.39
N SER A 350 21.30 10.97 5.65
CA SER A 350 20.38 10.51 6.66
C SER A 350 19.41 11.59 7.11
N GLN A 351 18.29 11.16 7.73
CA GLN A 351 17.32 12.06 8.37
C GLN A 351 17.59 12.21 9.87
N TYR A 352 18.81 11.91 10.32
CA TYR A 352 19.17 11.95 11.72
C TYR A 352 19.47 13.38 12.17
N ALA A 353 18.97 13.75 13.34
CA ALA A 353 19.25 15.01 14.00
C ALA A 353 19.61 14.77 15.46
N GLY A 354 20.50 15.57 15.99
CA GLY A 354 20.79 15.55 17.41
C GLY A 354 19.54 15.83 18.23
N ARG A 355 19.27 15.01 19.24
CA ARG A 355 18.09 15.10 20.12
C ARG A 355 17.94 16.50 20.74
N ASN A 356 19.06 17.09 21.17
CA ASN A 356 19.14 18.40 21.81
C ASN A 356 19.92 19.43 20.97
N ALA A 357 20.05 19.20 19.66
CA ALA A 357 20.81 20.06 18.78
C ALA A 357 20.28 21.50 18.76
N ARG A 358 21.21 22.45 18.72
CA ARG A 358 20.93 23.89 18.57
C ARG A 358 21.84 24.44 17.47
N PRO A 359 21.27 24.93 16.34
CA PRO A 359 19.85 24.92 15.99
C PRO A 359 19.28 23.51 15.85
N PRO A 360 17.96 23.34 16.00
CA PRO A 360 17.30 22.06 15.81
C PRO A 360 17.44 21.57 14.36
N LEU A 361 17.23 20.26 14.12
CA LEU A 361 17.40 19.61 12.81
C LEU A 361 18.85 19.64 12.31
N THR A 362 19.80 19.63 13.24
CA THR A 362 21.23 19.59 12.98
C THR A 362 21.81 18.24 13.40
N SER A 363 22.65 17.65 12.58
CA SER A 363 23.41 16.42 12.85
C SER A 363 24.90 16.72 13.04
N SER A 364 25.53 16.05 14.01
CA SER A 364 26.94 16.11 14.28
C SER A 364 27.78 15.09 13.50
N ALA A 365 27.18 14.36 12.58
CA ALA A 365 27.89 13.36 11.79
C ALA A 365 28.97 14.01 10.91
N GLN A 366 30.12 13.35 10.84
CA GLN A 366 31.31 13.79 10.11
C GLN A 366 31.43 13.21 8.71
N VAL A 367 30.54 12.26 8.36
CA VAL A 367 30.47 11.64 7.05
C VAL A 367 29.07 11.73 6.47
N ARG A 368 28.93 11.44 5.18
CA ARG A 368 27.61 11.32 4.55
C ARG A 368 27.01 9.97 4.89
N GLU A 369 25.75 9.99 5.30
CA GLU A 369 25.01 8.81 5.73
C GLU A 369 23.84 8.51 4.77
N GLY A 370 24.08 8.54 3.48
CA GLY A 370 23.06 8.30 2.45
C GLY A 370 22.63 6.85 2.35
N SER A 371 21.61 6.61 1.56
CA SER A 371 21.16 5.27 1.21
C SER A 371 20.62 5.23 -0.21
N ASP A 372 20.86 4.10 -0.87
CA ASP A 372 20.37 3.81 -2.22
C ASP A 372 19.54 2.55 -2.18
N ALA A 373 18.31 2.60 -2.72
CA ALA A 373 17.39 1.46 -2.76
C ALA A 373 16.82 1.31 -4.16
N ASP A 374 17.18 0.21 -4.82
CA ASP A 374 16.66 -0.16 -6.13
C ASP A 374 15.80 -1.41 -6.02
N TYR A 375 14.67 -1.39 -6.69
CA TYR A 375 13.69 -2.47 -6.71
C TYR A 375 13.21 -2.73 -8.13
N LEU A 376 13.22 -4.01 -8.51
CA LEU A 376 12.70 -4.48 -9.79
C LEU A 376 11.86 -5.73 -9.58
N MET A 377 10.67 -5.76 -10.16
CA MET A 377 9.74 -6.88 -10.09
C MET A 377 9.10 -7.14 -11.45
N GLY A 378 8.95 -8.43 -11.78
CA GLY A 378 8.14 -8.90 -12.88
C GLY A 378 7.20 -10.01 -12.43
N GLN A 379 5.95 -10.00 -12.88
CA GLN A 379 4.99 -11.07 -12.59
C GLN A 379 4.10 -11.38 -13.77
N LEU A 380 3.78 -12.66 -13.92
CA LEU A 380 2.79 -13.22 -14.83
C LEU A 380 1.63 -13.77 -14.02
N VAL A 381 0.42 -13.33 -14.31
CA VAL A 381 -0.81 -13.80 -13.65
C VAL A 381 -1.76 -14.37 -14.70
N ILE A 382 -2.16 -15.61 -14.50
CA ILE A 382 -3.18 -16.26 -15.29
C ILE A 382 -4.40 -16.45 -14.41
N SER A 383 -5.53 -15.90 -14.81
CA SER A 383 -6.79 -16.02 -14.06
C SER A 383 -7.88 -16.56 -14.98
N GLY A 384 -8.71 -17.44 -14.44
CA GLY A 384 -9.81 -17.99 -15.22
C GLY A 384 -10.89 -18.65 -14.37
N ARG A 385 -11.94 -19.10 -15.06
CA ARG A 385 -13.08 -19.78 -14.46
C ARG A 385 -13.47 -21.00 -15.29
N VAL A 386 -13.73 -22.11 -14.58
CA VAL A 386 -14.26 -23.34 -15.16
C VAL A 386 -15.52 -23.72 -14.37
N GLY A 387 -16.69 -23.45 -14.92
CA GLY A 387 -17.94 -23.54 -14.18
C GLY A 387 -17.99 -22.58 -13.01
N GLU A 388 -18.20 -23.09 -11.80
CA GLU A 388 -18.18 -22.29 -10.56
C GLU A 388 -16.78 -22.16 -9.94
N VAL A 389 -15.82 -22.97 -10.40
CA VAL A 389 -14.46 -23.00 -9.88
C VAL A 389 -13.61 -21.92 -10.55
N ARG A 390 -12.93 -21.13 -9.75
CA ARG A 390 -11.98 -20.11 -10.19
C ARG A 390 -10.55 -20.63 -10.04
N VAL A 391 -9.70 -20.21 -10.93
CA VAL A 391 -8.28 -20.58 -10.98
C VAL A 391 -7.45 -19.30 -11.07
N ARG A 392 -6.37 -19.23 -10.30
CA ARG A 392 -5.37 -18.19 -10.45
C ARG A 392 -3.99 -18.77 -10.25
N SER A 393 -3.10 -18.48 -11.17
CA SER A 393 -1.69 -18.84 -11.12
C SER A 393 -0.85 -17.58 -11.27
N THR A 394 0.05 -17.36 -10.34
CA THR A 394 0.95 -16.19 -10.32
C THR A 394 2.39 -16.66 -10.22
N THR A 395 3.22 -16.24 -11.15
CA THR A 395 4.67 -16.45 -11.13
C THR A 395 5.36 -15.11 -11.18
N GLY A 396 6.32 -14.87 -10.31
CA GLY A 396 7.05 -13.62 -10.32
C GLY A 396 8.48 -13.74 -9.85
N ALA A 397 9.26 -12.73 -10.23
CA ALA A 397 10.65 -12.57 -9.84
C ALA A 397 10.88 -11.15 -9.30
N VAL A 398 11.70 -11.06 -8.26
CA VAL A 398 12.04 -9.82 -7.59
C VAL A 398 13.56 -9.70 -7.49
N ARG A 399 14.07 -8.50 -7.70
CA ARG A 399 15.43 -8.11 -7.40
C ARG A 399 15.41 -6.82 -6.60
N GLN A 400 16.04 -6.84 -5.44
CA GLN A 400 16.17 -5.68 -4.57
C GLN A 400 17.65 -5.47 -4.23
N HIS A 401 18.06 -4.22 -4.25
CA HIS A 401 19.37 -3.76 -3.80
C HIS A 401 19.14 -2.61 -2.83
N LEU A 402 19.77 -2.69 -1.66
CA LEU A 402 19.76 -1.65 -0.65
C LEU A 402 21.17 -1.44 -0.14
N GLU A 403 21.67 -0.23 -0.28
CA GLU A 403 22.90 0.22 0.35
C GLU A 403 22.60 1.26 1.41
N GLU A 404 23.17 1.10 2.59
CA GLU A 404 23.02 1.98 3.74
C GLU A 404 24.38 2.40 4.25
N ARG A 405 24.52 3.68 4.56
CA ARG A 405 25.75 4.26 5.07
C ARG A 405 25.49 4.92 6.42
N TYR A 406 26.42 4.72 7.35
CA TYR A 406 26.32 5.19 8.73
C TYR A 406 27.64 5.80 9.20
N ASP A 407 27.57 6.85 10.01
CA ASP A 407 28.73 7.42 10.66
C ASP A 407 29.21 6.47 11.78
N ALA A 408 30.37 5.88 11.58
CA ALA A 408 31.06 4.99 12.52
C ALA A 408 32.30 5.65 13.14
N THR A 409 32.37 6.99 13.13
CA THR A 409 33.47 7.77 13.68
C THR A 409 33.54 7.58 15.18
N VAL A 410 34.70 7.16 15.66
CA VAL A 410 35.05 7.05 17.08
C VAL A 410 35.97 8.19 17.47
N ASP A 411 36.99 8.44 16.63
CA ASP A 411 37.95 9.54 16.79
C ASP A 411 37.54 10.68 15.86
N PRO A 412 37.23 11.87 16.37
CA PRO A 412 36.88 13.02 15.55
C PRO A 412 37.91 13.41 14.51
N ASP A 413 39.18 13.12 14.73
CA ASP A 413 40.28 13.40 13.80
C ASP A 413 40.42 12.33 12.72
N ALA A 414 39.71 11.20 12.86
CA ALA A 414 39.75 10.07 11.93
C ALA A 414 38.31 9.62 11.55
N PRO A 415 37.56 10.41 10.78
CA PRO A 415 36.20 10.07 10.35
C PRO A 415 36.13 8.71 9.67
N ARG A 416 35.11 7.91 10.03
CA ARG A 416 34.93 6.55 9.56
C ARG A 416 33.50 6.31 9.10
N LEU A 417 33.35 5.80 7.89
CA LEU A 417 32.09 5.38 7.31
C LEU A 417 31.91 3.88 7.46
N PHE A 418 30.72 3.45 7.87
CA PHE A 418 30.27 2.08 7.77
C PHE A 418 29.27 1.98 6.63
N SER A 419 29.49 1.05 5.71
CA SER A 419 28.58 0.73 4.62
C SER A 419 28.04 -0.68 4.77
N GLN A 420 26.74 -0.83 4.55
CA GLN A 420 26.05 -2.12 4.54
C GLN A 420 25.27 -2.25 3.24
N GLU A 421 25.50 -3.33 2.50
CA GLU A 421 24.81 -3.62 1.26
C GLU A 421 24.00 -4.90 1.38
N ASN A 422 22.73 -4.83 1.01
CA ASN A 422 21.80 -5.97 1.02
C ASN A 422 21.28 -6.22 -0.40
N ARG A 423 21.58 -7.38 -0.96
CA ARG A 423 21.14 -7.83 -2.28
C ARG A 423 20.21 -9.02 -2.14
N THR A 424 18.95 -8.85 -2.55
CA THR A 424 17.94 -9.91 -2.52
C THR A 424 17.50 -10.28 -3.93
N ARG A 425 17.36 -11.58 -4.18
CA ARG A 425 16.74 -12.14 -5.38
C ARG A 425 15.73 -13.19 -4.95
N MET A 426 14.51 -13.05 -5.43
CA MET A 426 13.43 -13.96 -5.11
C MET A 426 12.70 -14.39 -6.39
N ILE A 427 12.34 -15.66 -6.46
CA ILE A 427 11.39 -16.21 -7.42
C ILE A 427 10.26 -16.85 -6.62
N ALA A 428 9.03 -16.54 -6.95
CA ALA A 428 7.87 -17.11 -6.29
C ALA A 428 6.81 -17.53 -7.31
N HIS A 429 6.18 -18.65 -7.01
CA HIS A 429 5.06 -19.16 -7.76
C HIS A 429 3.93 -19.56 -6.80
N GLU A 430 2.70 -19.22 -7.15
CA GLU A 430 1.50 -19.65 -6.43
C GLU A 430 0.43 -20.02 -7.44
N THR A 431 -0.16 -21.19 -7.30
CA THR A 431 -1.39 -21.58 -8.01
C THR A 431 -2.45 -21.92 -6.98
N ARG A 432 -3.63 -21.32 -7.13
CA ARG A 432 -4.79 -21.62 -6.31
C ARG A 432 -6.04 -21.85 -7.14
N ILE A 433 -6.88 -22.72 -6.63
CA ILE A 433 -8.22 -22.98 -7.13
C ILE A 433 -9.21 -22.79 -6.00
N TRP A 434 -10.34 -22.18 -6.28
CA TRP A 434 -11.36 -21.97 -5.27
C TRP A 434 -12.75 -21.92 -5.88
N GLN A 435 -13.72 -22.25 -5.06
CA GLN A 435 -15.11 -22.03 -5.32
C GLN A 435 -15.63 -21.03 -4.30
N PRO A 436 -16.15 -19.86 -4.69
CA PRO A 436 -16.88 -18.98 -3.80
C PRO A 436 -18.03 -19.71 -3.12
N GLU A 437 -18.53 -19.17 -2.02
CA GLU A 437 -19.62 -19.81 -1.29
C GLU A 437 -20.85 -19.97 -2.19
N THR A 438 -21.15 -21.21 -2.53
CA THR A 438 -22.32 -21.61 -3.31
C THR A 438 -23.12 -22.60 -2.47
N ARG A 439 -24.42 -22.34 -2.29
CA ARG A 439 -25.32 -23.19 -1.50
C ARG A 439 -24.84 -23.41 -0.04
N GLY A 440 -24.14 -22.45 0.51
CA GLY A 440 -23.63 -22.50 1.89
C GLY A 440 -22.29 -23.20 2.09
N PHE A 441 -21.60 -23.60 1.02
CA PHE A 441 -20.25 -24.17 1.08
C PHE A 441 -19.31 -23.44 0.10
N GLY A 442 -18.13 -23.12 0.57
CA GLY A 442 -17.05 -22.53 -0.24
C GLY A 442 -15.71 -23.15 0.17
N TRP A 443 -14.77 -23.26 -0.75
CA TRP A 443 -13.46 -23.85 -0.49
C TRP A 443 -12.37 -23.22 -1.33
N LEU A 444 -11.13 -23.37 -0.85
CA LEU A 444 -9.90 -22.95 -1.51
C LEU A 444 -8.82 -23.99 -1.26
N VAL A 445 -8.06 -24.31 -2.31
CA VAL A 445 -6.82 -25.08 -2.21
C VAL A 445 -5.73 -24.35 -3.02
N GLY A 446 -4.53 -24.30 -2.48
CA GLY A 446 -3.41 -23.68 -3.17
C GLY A 446 -2.08 -24.33 -2.87
N ALA A 447 -1.17 -24.18 -3.80
CA ALA A 447 0.23 -24.59 -3.67
C ALA A 447 1.14 -23.41 -4.03
N SER A 448 2.25 -23.25 -3.31
CA SER A 448 3.24 -22.23 -3.64
C SER A 448 4.66 -22.73 -3.43
N TYR A 449 5.56 -22.15 -4.22
CA TYR A 449 7.00 -22.30 -4.10
C TYR A 449 7.66 -20.94 -4.04
N THR A 450 8.63 -20.77 -3.15
CA THR A 450 9.45 -19.55 -3.05
C THR A 450 10.90 -19.93 -2.90
N HIS A 451 11.74 -19.40 -3.78
CA HIS A 451 13.19 -19.41 -3.66
C HIS A 451 13.67 -18.00 -3.42
N ASN A 452 14.40 -17.78 -2.34
CA ASN A 452 14.97 -16.48 -2.01
C ASN A 452 16.45 -16.60 -1.63
N ARG A 453 17.26 -15.72 -2.20
CA ARG A 453 18.68 -15.57 -1.83
C ARG A 453 18.95 -14.12 -1.46
N THR A 454 19.49 -13.92 -0.26
CA THR A 454 19.92 -12.61 0.25
C THR A 454 21.40 -12.68 0.63
N VAL A 455 22.15 -11.68 0.20
CA VAL A 455 23.55 -11.47 0.56
C VAL A 455 23.68 -10.11 1.21
N LEU A 456 24.17 -10.10 2.44
CA LEU A 456 24.49 -8.92 3.21
C LEU A 456 26.01 -8.81 3.30
N THR A 457 26.58 -7.72 2.77
CA THR A 457 28.00 -7.39 2.91
C THR A 457 28.16 -6.11 3.72
N ARG A 458 29.28 -5.97 4.41
CA ARG A 458 29.60 -4.85 5.29
C ARG A 458 31.03 -4.40 5.08
N SER A 459 31.27 -3.10 5.19
CA SER A 459 32.61 -2.53 5.16
C SER A 459 32.73 -1.30 6.05
N PHE A 460 33.95 -1.05 6.49
CA PHE A 460 34.35 0.20 7.09
C PHE A 460 35.32 0.92 6.16
N GLU A 461 35.10 2.20 5.98
CA GLU A 461 35.92 3.06 5.12
C GLU A 461 36.44 4.24 5.94
N ASN A 462 37.69 4.53 5.79
CA ASN A 462 38.33 5.78 6.19
C ASN A 462 38.98 6.40 4.95
N PHE A 463 39.64 7.54 5.10
CA PHE A 463 40.25 8.26 3.97
C PHE A 463 41.35 7.48 3.22
N VAL A 464 41.84 6.36 3.81
CA VAL A 464 43.00 5.63 3.30
C VAL A 464 42.66 4.21 2.88
N THR A 465 41.78 3.54 3.61
CA THR A 465 41.48 2.11 3.43
C THR A 465 40.03 1.77 3.55
N THR A 466 39.58 0.77 2.79
CA THR A 466 38.34 0.05 2.97
C THR A 466 38.61 -1.31 3.59
N THR A 467 37.98 -1.59 4.71
CA THR A 467 38.11 -2.86 5.43
C THR A 467 36.80 -3.59 5.43
N ALA A 468 36.74 -4.78 4.84
CA ALA A 468 35.55 -5.63 4.90
C ALA A 468 35.25 -6.03 6.35
N ALA A 469 33.96 -6.09 6.68
CA ALA A 469 33.45 -6.68 7.91
C ALA A 469 32.60 -7.91 7.57
N THR A 470 32.49 -8.85 8.51
CA THR A 470 31.75 -10.10 8.29
C THR A 470 30.33 -9.82 7.80
N GLY A 471 29.98 -10.41 6.69
CA GLY A 471 28.65 -10.44 6.09
C GLY A 471 27.98 -11.80 6.22
N VAL A 472 26.78 -11.95 5.65
CA VAL A 472 26.04 -13.20 5.69
C VAL A 472 25.26 -13.43 4.40
N ARG A 473 25.25 -14.69 3.95
CA ARG A 473 24.38 -15.17 2.87
C ARG A 473 23.32 -16.07 3.44
N ASN A 474 22.07 -15.83 3.07
CA ASN A 474 20.93 -16.68 3.37
C ASN A 474 20.25 -17.11 2.06
N THR A 475 20.03 -18.40 1.90
CA THR A 475 19.23 -18.97 0.82
C THR A 475 18.10 -19.79 1.44
N ILE A 476 16.89 -19.59 0.98
CA ILE A 476 15.72 -20.31 1.48
C ILE A 476 14.89 -20.83 0.34
N ASP A 477 14.47 -22.08 0.44
CA ASP A 477 13.50 -22.73 -0.43
C ASP A 477 12.28 -23.12 0.38
N GLU A 478 11.10 -22.67 -0.01
CA GLU A 478 9.84 -22.99 0.65
C GLU A 478 8.87 -23.63 -0.33
N PHE A 479 8.42 -24.82 -0.02
CA PHE A 479 7.29 -25.48 -0.68
C PHE A 479 6.10 -25.53 0.27
N THR A 480 4.93 -25.15 -0.22
CA THR A 480 3.74 -25.00 0.60
C THR A 480 2.50 -25.59 -0.06
N LEU A 481 1.68 -26.23 0.76
CA LEU A 481 0.29 -26.58 0.46
C LEU A 481 -0.61 -25.94 1.49
N TYR A 482 -1.75 -25.37 1.07
CA TYR A 482 -2.73 -24.78 1.97
C TYR A 482 -4.15 -24.98 1.45
N ALA A 483 -5.08 -25.07 2.40
CA ALA A 483 -6.49 -25.21 2.10
C ALA A 483 -7.33 -24.49 3.15
N GLU A 484 -8.51 -24.03 2.73
CA GLU A 484 -9.51 -23.43 3.60
C GLU A 484 -10.90 -23.78 3.09
N ALA A 485 -11.83 -24.08 4.00
CA ALA A 485 -13.21 -24.33 3.67
C ALA A 485 -14.14 -23.57 4.61
N SER A 486 -15.25 -23.08 4.08
CA SER A 486 -16.32 -22.43 4.84
C SER A 486 -17.63 -23.18 4.65
N LEU A 487 -18.34 -23.37 5.76
CA LEU A 487 -19.63 -24.02 5.79
C LEU A 487 -20.63 -23.14 6.53
N ARG A 488 -21.75 -22.83 5.88
CA ARG A 488 -22.88 -22.16 6.51
C ARG A 488 -23.64 -23.18 7.34
N ILE A 489 -23.49 -23.12 8.66
CA ILE A 489 -24.13 -24.04 9.62
C ILE A 489 -25.64 -23.78 9.68
N ARG A 490 -26.01 -22.50 9.64
CA ARG A 490 -27.39 -22.00 9.58
C ARG A 490 -27.41 -20.61 8.93
N PRO A 491 -28.56 -20.10 8.49
CA PRO A 491 -28.66 -18.72 8.00
C PRO A 491 -28.00 -17.75 9.00
N GLY A 492 -27.11 -16.91 8.51
CA GLY A 492 -26.34 -15.96 9.32
C GLY A 492 -25.15 -16.52 10.11
N LEU A 493 -24.87 -17.85 10.10
CA LEU A 493 -23.73 -18.42 10.84
C LEU A 493 -22.86 -19.28 9.93
N THR A 494 -21.64 -18.85 9.69
CA THR A 494 -20.63 -19.54 8.87
C THR A 494 -19.43 -19.94 9.73
N ALA A 495 -19.02 -21.20 9.63
CA ALA A 495 -17.75 -21.68 10.17
C ALA A 495 -16.72 -21.84 9.05
N THR A 496 -15.49 -21.46 9.34
CA THR A 496 -14.35 -21.60 8.41
C THR A 496 -13.23 -22.34 9.12
N ALA A 497 -12.65 -23.32 8.44
CA ALA A 497 -11.48 -24.05 8.90
C ALA A 497 -10.43 -24.09 7.79
N GLY A 498 -9.18 -23.90 8.15
CA GLY A 498 -8.07 -23.90 7.20
C GLY A 498 -6.79 -24.47 7.80
N GLY A 499 -5.85 -24.76 6.92
CA GLY A 499 -4.55 -25.24 7.31
C GLY A 499 -3.50 -24.99 6.21
N ARG A 500 -2.27 -24.84 6.65
CA ARG A 500 -1.09 -24.70 5.80
C ARG A 500 -0.01 -25.64 6.25
N LEU A 501 0.61 -26.32 5.31
CA LEU A 501 1.81 -27.11 5.49
C LEU A 501 2.93 -26.46 4.68
N THR A 502 3.99 -26.00 5.33
CA THR A 502 5.17 -25.41 4.69
C THR A 502 6.40 -26.23 5.04
N HIS A 503 7.10 -26.65 4.01
CA HIS A 503 8.42 -27.28 4.12
C HIS A 503 9.45 -26.28 3.66
N SER A 504 10.36 -25.88 4.57
CA SER A 504 11.38 -24.86 4.32
C SER A 504 12.76 -25.48 4.47
N ARG A 505 13.64 -25.22 3.52
CA ARG A 505 15.07 -25.50 3.59
C ARG A 505 15.83 -24.19 3.65
N LEU A 506 16.57 -23.98 4.72
CA LEU A 506 17.44 -22.83 4.92
C LEU A 506 18.88 -23.27 4.75
N ASP A 507 19.61 -22.61 3.85
CA ASP A 507 21.07 -22.72 3.68
C ASP A 507 21.69 -21.32 3.86
N GLY A 508 22.89 -21.25 4.41
CA GLY A 508 23.56 -19.98 4.64
C GLY A 508 25.03 -20.13 5.02
N SER A 509 25.76 -19.05 4.81
CA SER A 509 27.21 -18.96 5.12
C SER A 509 27.60 -17.55 5.51
N GLY A 510 28.76 -17.40 6.18
CA GLY A 510 29.41 -16.10 6.32
C GLY A 510 29.95 -15.61 4.96
N GLU A 511 29.90 -14.30 4.76
CA GLU A 511 30.55 -13.58 3.65
C GLU A 511 31.64 -12.67 4.21
N ASP A 512 32.75 -12.50 3.48
CA ASP A 512 33.88 -11.63 3.83
C ASP A 512 34.38 -11.83 5.27
N VAL A 513 34.44 -13.09 5.72
CA VAL A 513 34.86 -13.42 7.07
C VAL A 513 36.34 -13.07 7.20
N MET A 514 36.67 -12.11 8.08
CA MET A 514 38.03 -11.69 8.35
C MET A 514 38.87 -12.87 8.88
N PRO A 515 40.11 -13.09 8.40
CA PRO A 515 41.01 -14.06 8.98
C PRO A 515 41.40 -13.57 10.39
N ALA A 516 40.78 -14.15 11.42
CA ALA A 516 41.16 -13.88 12.80
C ALA A 516 42.54 -14.51 13.09
N VAL A 517 43.23 -13.96 14.08
CA VAL A 517 44.55 -14.46 14.53
C VAL A 517 44.51 -15.94 14.98
N SER A 518 43.32 -16.50 15.23
CA SER A 518 43.09 -17.94 15.40
C SER A 518 42.29 -18.52 14.23
N PHE A 519 42.92 -18.57 13.07
CA PHE A 519 42.35 -18.96 11.78
C PHE A 519 41.49 -20.23 11.81
N ALA A 520 41.86 -21.26 12.56
CA ALA A 520 41.13 -22.53 12.61
C ALA A 520 39.77 -22.43 13.34
N MET A 521 39.67 -21.65 14.43
CA MET A 521 38.40 -21.52 15.17
C MET A 521 37.44 -20.55 14.52
N ALA A 522 37.93 -19.47 13.92
CA ALA A 522 37.08 -18.52 13.17
C ALA A 522 36.56 -19.18 11.90
N GLN A 523 37.39 -19.94 11.17
CA GLN A 523 36.98 -20.66 9.98
C GLN A 523 35.98 -21.80 10.31
N ALA A 524 36.14 -22.53 11.40
CA ALA A 524 35.20 -23.56 11.87
C ALA A 524 33.83 -22.93 12.29
N ARG A 525 33.83 -21.73 12.85
CA ARG A 525 32.61 -21.00 13.24
C ARG A 525 31.97 -20.27 12.07
N ALA A 526 32.72 -19.76 11.13
CA ALA A 526 32.22 -19.11 9.92
C ALA A 526 31.74 -20.13 8.87
N GLN A 527 32.27 -21.33 8.86
CA GLN A 527 31.86 -22.46 8.03
C GLN A 527 30.69 -23.27 8.66
N VAL A 528 30.06 -22.77 9.70
CA VAL A 528 28.78 -23.36 10.13
C VAL A 528 27.76 -23.17 9.01
N THR A 529 27.92 -23.96 7.96
CA THR A 529 26.85 -24.26 7.01
C THR A 529 25.71 -24.90 7.79
N ALA A 530 24.63 -24.28 7.88
CA ALA A 530 23.48 -24.85 8.52
C ALA A 530 22.40 -25.09 7.49
N ASP A 531 22.55 -26.20 6.80
CA ASP A 531 21.41 -26.83 6.15
C ASP A 531 20.39 -27.16 7.24
N ARG A 532 19.26 -26.47 7.23
CA ARG A 532 18.18 -26.73 8.16
C ARG A 532 16.90 -26.89 7.41
N THR A 533 16.30 -28.03 7.56
CA THR A 533 14.96 -28.34 7.08
C THR A 533 13.95 -28.18 8.21
N THR A 534 12.85 -27.49 7.95
CA THR A 534 11.77 -27.28 8.91
C THR A 534 10.44 -27.47 8.23
N THR A 535 9.57 -28.28 8.85
CA THR A 535 8.19 -28.43 8.42
C THR A 535 7.26 -27.75 9.43
N THR A 536 6.45 -26.82 8.96
CA THR A 536 5.57 -26.02 9.80
C THR A 536 4.12 -26.24 9.39
N VAL A 537 3.25 -26.52 10.38
CA VAL A 537 1.79 -26.60 10.21
C VAL A 537 1.14 -25.40 10.88
N LEU A 538 0.28 -24.69 10.17
CA LEU A 538 -0.44 -23.50 10.64
C LEU A 538 -1.94 -23.70 10.46
N PRO A 539 -2.67 -24.10 11.51
CA PRO A 539 -4.12 -24.19 11.48
C PRO A 539 -4.78 -22.82 11.62
N SER A 540 -6.00 -22.71 11.10
CA SER A 540 -6.91 -21.59 11.32
C SER A 540 -8.35 -22.07 11.53
N LEU A 541 -9.08 -21.39 12.41
CA LEU A 541 -10.49 -21.61 12.67
C LEU A 541 -11.18 -20.27 12.84
N ALA A 542 -12.38 -20.13 12.28
CA ALA A 542 -13.17 -18.93 12.46
C ALA A 542 -14.67 -19.24 12.46
N LEU A 543 -15.41 -18.42 13.19
CA LEU A 543 -16.87 -18.35 13.16
C LEU A 543 -17.26 -16.91 12.82
N ASN A 544 -18.21 -16.74 11.92
CA ASN A 544 -18.80 -15.47 11.57
C ASN A 544 -20.31 -15.56 11.69
N ALA A 545 -20.90 -14.67 12.48
CA ALA A 545 -22.32 -14.63 12.74
C ALA A 545 -22.89 -13.26 12.35
N GLU A 546 -23.80 -13.23 11.38
CA GLU A 546 -24.64 -12.08 11.09
C GLU A 546 -25.76 -12.04 12.11
N VAL A 547 -25.67 -11.10 13.06
CA VAL A 547 -26.59 -11.02 14.20
C VAL A 547 -27.72 -10.02 13.97
N MET A 548 -27.49 -9.05 13.10
CA MET A 548 -28.44 -8.06 12.61
C MET A 548 -28.05 -7.69 11.17
N GLU A 549 -28.92 -7.03 10.45
CA GLU A 549 -28.61 -6.52 9.13
C GLU A 549 -27.33 -5.69 9.15
N ALA A 550 -26.41 -5.98 8.24
CA ALA A 550 -25.08 -5.37 8.12
C ALA A 550 -24.20 -5.48 9.38
N THR A 551 -24.56 -6.33 10.38
CA THR A 551 -23.78 -6.49 11.61
C THR A 551 -23.28 -7.91 11.76
N ASN A 552 -21.97 -8.08 11.77
CA ASN A 552 -21.30 -9.36 11.92
C ASN A 552 -20.47 -9.40 13.19
N LEU A 553 -20.65 -10.46 13.98
CA LEU A 553 -19.75 -10.85 15.05
C LEU A 553 -18.85 -11.96 14.54
N TYR A 554 -17.57 -11.89 14.83
CA TYR A 554 -16.66 -12.97 14.49
C TYR A 554 -15.75 -13.36 15.64
N MET A 555 -15.33 -14.60 15.62
CA MET A 555 -14.27 -15.14 16.45
C MET A 555 -13.34 -15.94 15.57
N ARG A 556 -12.02 -15.77 15.74
CA ARG A 556 -11.04 -16.55 15.00
C ARG A 556 -9.83 -16.95 15.82
N TYR A 557 -9.25 -18.08 15.44
CA TYR A 557 -7.94 -18.54 15.84
C TYR A 557 -7.05 -18.62 14.61
N GLN A 558 -5.88 -17.98 14.64
CA GLN A 558 -4.91 -18.03 13.56
C GLN A 558 -3.49 -18.08 14.11
N GLU A 559 -2.61 -18.72 13.34
CA GLU A 559 -1.19 -18.77 13.61
C GLU A 559 -0.38 -18.07 12.51
N GLY A 560 0.78 -17.54 12.90
CA GLY A 560 1.78 -16.98 12.02
C GLY A 560 3.17 -17.49 12.40
N PHE A 561 4.10 -17.46 11.47
CA PHE A 561 5.50 -17.81 11.75
C PHE A 561 6.46 -17.02 10.88
N ARG A 562 7.71 -16.92 11.32
CA ARG A 562 8.84 -16.56 10.50
C ARG A 562 9.92 -17.65 10.64
N PRO A 563 10.61 -18.02 9.56
CA PRO A 563 11.73 -18.93 9.67
C PRO A 563 12.86 -18.29 10.48
N GLY A 564 13.70 -19.12 11.03
CA GLY A 564 14.97 -18.71 11.58
C GLY A 564 15.93 -18.34 10.45
N GLY A 565 17.10 -17.87 10.82
CA GLY A 565 18.13 -17.43 9.88
C GLY A 565 19.49 -17.34 10.53
N PHE A 566 20.39 -16.67 9.81
CA PHE A 566 21.71 -16.32 10.29
C PHE A 566 21.81 -14.81 10.50
N ALA A 567 22.36 -14.43 11.61
CA ALA A 567 22.76 -13.09 11.95
C ALA A 567 24.28 -13.05 12.21
N ILE A 568 24.81 -11.87 12.28
CA ILE A 568 26.22 -11.64 12.58
C ILE A 568 26.29 -11.01 13.98
N GLU A 569 27.11 -11.58 14.84
CA GLU A 569 27.45 -11.02 16.15
C GLU A 569 28.97 -10.86 16.22
N SER A 570 29.42 -9.62 16.25
CA SER A 570 30.84 -9.26 16.08
C SER A 570 31.36 -9.82 14.75
N ASP A 571 32.32 -10.75 14.78
CA ASP A 571 32.91 -11.37 13.58
C ASP A 571 32.38 -12.79 13.33
N PHE A 572 31.31 -13.21 14.02
CA PHE A 572 30.79 -14.57 13.95
C PHE A 572 29.39 -14.63 13.39
N VAL A 573 29.14 -15.68 12.63
CA VAL A 573 27.78 -16.02 12.19
C VAL A 573 27.04 -16.76 13.29
N ARG A 574 25.91 -16.24 13.73
CA ARG A 574 25.04 -16.82 14.74
C ARG A 574 23.72 -17.27 14.14
N ARG A 575 23.15 -18.35 14.66
CA ARG A 575 21.80 -18.78 14.31
C ARG A 575 20.77 -18.16 15.22
N PHE A 576 19.63 -17.75 14.66
CA PHE A 576 18.43 -17.49 15.41
C PHE A 576 17.32 -18.45 15.00
N ARG A 577 16.43 -18.77 15.96
CA ARG A 577 15.34 -19.71 15.77
C ARG A 577 14.16 -19.04 15.08
N SER A 578 13.32 -19.88 14.41
CA SER A 578 12.00 -19.44 13.93
C SER A 578 11.13 -18.98 15.09
N ASP A 579 10.36 -17.91 14.88
CA ASP A 579 9.34 -17.46 15.82
C ASP A 579 7.93 -17.80 15.33
N ARG A 580 6.98 -17.89 16.27
CA ARG A 580 5.60 -18.29 15.99
C ARG A 580 4.62 -17.52 16.86
N THR A 581 3.57 -16.99 16.24
CA THR A 581 2.44 -16.39 16.92
C THR A 581 1.22 -17.28 16.88
N ARG A 582 0.43 -17.28 17.99
CA ARG A 582 -0.89 -17.86 18.10
C ARG A 582 -1.84 -16.79 18.59
N THR A 583 -2.84 -16.47 17.82
CA THR A 583 -3.75 -15.37 18.11
C THR A 583 -5.18 -15.85 18.17
N PHE A 584 -5.85 -15.48 19.25
CA PHE A 584 -7.30 -15.51 19.40
C PHE A 584 -7.83 -14.10 19.24
N GLU A 585 -8.84 -13.92 18.41
CA GLU A 585 -9.47 -12.64 18.16
C GLU A 585 -10.98 -12.76 18.20
N PHE A 586 -11.61 -11.77 18.81
CA PHE A 586 -13.05 -11.54 18.79
C PHE A 586 -13.30 -10.12 18.26
N GLY A 587 -14.31 -9.95 17.41
CA GLY A 587 -14.64 -8.64 16.88
C GLY A 587 -16.05 -8.51 16.36
N VAL A 588 -16.42 -7.27 16.11
CA VAL A 588 -17.70 -6.84 15.54
C VAL A 588 -17.44 -5.93 14.35
N LYS A 589 -18.27 -6.06 13.33
CA LYS A 589 -18.32 -5.16 12.18
C LYS A 589 -19.76 -4.77 11.90
N HIS A 590 -19.98 -3.50 11.66
CA HIS A 590 -21.28 -2.94 11.26
C HIS A 590 -21.07 -2.02 10.07
N GLY A 591 -21.95 -2.12 9.07
CA GLY A 591 -21.90 -1.28 7.87
C GLY A 591 -20.70 -1.57 6.96
N GLN A 592 -20.57 -0.74 5.93
CA GLN A 592 -19.47 -0.77 4.97
C GLN A 592 -18.75 0.58 4.99
N PRO A 593 -17.42 0.63 5.27
CA PRO A 593 -16.64 1.85 5.28
C PRO A 593 -16.78 2.64 3.98
N GLY A 594 -17.05 3.95 4.09
CA GLY A 594 -17.18 4.84 2.95
C GLY A 594 -18.51 4.75 2.19
N VAL A 595 -19.36 3.77 2.51
CA VAL A 595 -20.64 3.51 1.82
C VAL A 595 -21.81 3.72 2.77
N SER A 596 -21.77 3.08 3.94
CA SER A 596 -22.82 3.23 4.94
C SER A 596 -22.75 4.59 5.62
N PRO A 597 -23.89 5.22 5.96
CA PRO A 597 -23.91 6.47 6.73
C PRO A 597 -23.16 6.35 8.07
N PHE A 598 -23.17 5.14 8.64
CA PHE A 598 -22.40 4.78 9.83
C PHE A 598 -21.76 3.41 9.62
N ASP A 599 -20.48 3.29 9.93
CA ASP A 599 -19.76 2.03 9.98
C ASP A 599 -18.90 1.95 11.23
N LEU A 600 -18.71 0.74 11.72
CA LEU A 600 -17.91 0.45 12.90
C LEU A 600 -17.24 -0.92 12.75
N ALA A 601 -15.95 -0.98 13.08
CA ALA A 601 -15.26 -2.24 13.24
C ALA A 601 -14.44 -2.19 14.53
N ALA A 602 -14.65 -3.15 15.42
CA ALA A 602 -13.92 -3.25 16.68
C ALA A 602 -13.44 -4.67 16.93
N SER A 603 -12.27 -4.82 17.51
CA SER A 603 -11.75 -6.15 17.88
C SER A 603 -10.86 -6.10 19.10
N VAL A 604 -10.78 -7.26 19.77
CA VAL A 604 -9.81 -7.54 20.83
C VAL A 604 -9.09 -8.83 20.46
N SER A 605 -7.79 -8.85 20.58
CA SER A 605 -6.95 -10.00 20.30
C SER A 605 -5.95 -10.27 21.41
N TYR A 606 -5.69 -11.57 21.62
CA TYR A 606 -4.64 -12.07 22.47
C TYR A 606 -3.68 -12.93 21.67
N THR A 607 -2.42 -12.52 21.62
CA THR A 607 -1.35 -13.20 20.89
C THR A 607 -0.31 -13.73 21.86
N ARG A 608 -0.06 -15.02 21.79
CA ARG A 608 1.12 -15.65 22.38
C ARG A 608 2.21 -15.76 21.32
N TRP A 609 3.38 -15.18 21.59
CA TRP A 609 4.50 -15.14 20.67
C TRP A 609 5.68 -15.91 21.26
N ARG A 610 6.16 -16.93 20.54
CA ARG A 610 7.29 -17.77 20.98
C ARG A 610 8.54 -17.42 20.20
N ASP A 611 9.68 -17.54 20.89
CA ASP A 611 11.03 -17.33 20.32
C ASP A 611 11.17 -16.00 19.56
N ILE A 612 10.62 -14.91 20.10
CA ILE A 612 10.58 -13.59 19.48
C ILE A 612 11.94 -13.21 18.94
N GLN A 613 12.04 -12.88 17.64
CA GLN A 613 13.26 -12.36 17.02
C GLN A 613 13.28 -10.83 17.22
N ALA A 614 14.40 -10.31 17.71
CA ALA A 614 14.61 -8.87 17.86
C ALA A 614 16.07 -8.49 17.63
N ASP A 615 16.29 -7.24 17.21
CA ASP A 615 17.62 -6.69 17.02
C ASP A 615 18.18 -6.13 18.32
N PHE A 616 19.48 -6.18 18.41
CA PHE A 616 20.29 -5.52 19.42
C PHE A 616 21.56 -4.99 18.75
N ILE A 617 22.30 -4.11 19.44
CA ILE A 617 23.62 -3.67 19.03
C ILE A 617 24.64 -4.54 19.76
N ASP A 618 25.54 -5.20 19.01
CA ASP A 618 26.58 -6.06 19.55
C ASP A 618 27.76 -5.26 20.14
N ASN A 619 28.75 -5.95 20.69
CA ASN A 619 29.91 -5.32 21.31
C ASN A 619 30.80 -4.52 20.33
N SER A 620 30.63 -4.76 19.02
CA SER A 620 31.34 -4.03 17.96
C SER A 620 30.57 -2.79 17.50
N GLY A 621 29.39 -2.52 18.08
CA GLY A 621 28.49 -1.45 17.69
C GLY A 621 27.64 -1.77 16.46
N LEU A 622 27.63 -3.03 16.02
CA LEU A 622 26.90 -3.44 14.82
C LEU A 622 25.54 -4.04 15.15
N PRO A 623 24.52 -3.79 14.32
CA PRO A 623 23.23 -4.45 14.45
C PRO A 623 23.35 -5.97 14.27
N SER A 624 22.74 -6.70 15.18
CA SER A 624 22.62 -8.16 15.16
C SER A 624 21.22 -8.56 15.57
N THR A 625 20.85 -9.83 15.37
CA THR A 625 19.54 -10.38 15.70
C THR A 625 19.65 -11.58 16.62
N ALA A 626 18.77 -11.66 17.62
CA ALA A 626 18.65 -12.81 18.52
C ALA A 626 17.18 -13.11 18.86
N ASN A 627 16.96 -14.31 19.44
CA ASN A 627 15.68 -14.62 20.05
C ASN A 627 15.67 -14.08 21.49
N ILE A 628 14.67 -13.25 21.81
CA ILE A 628 14.56 -12.59 23.12
C ILE A 628 13.64 -13.31 24.11
N GLY A 629 13.15 -14.50 23.74
CA GLY A 629 12.26 -15.32 24.55
C GLY A 629 10.82 -15.31 24.08
N ASP A 630 9.92 -15.81 24.93
CA ASP A 630 8.49 -15.86 24.70
C ASP A 630 7.80 -14.59 25.21
N GLY A 631 6.71 -14.20 24.58
CA GLY A 631 5.95 -13.05 25.00
C GLY A 631 4.46 -13.13 24.74
N ARG A 632 3.75 -12.13 25.23
CA ARG A 632 2.31 -11.95 25.08
C ARG A 632 2.01 -10.56 24.61
N VAL A 633 1.05 -10.43 23.69
CA VAL A 633 0.53 -9.15 23.22
C VAL A 633 -0.98 -9.16 23.29
N TRP A 634 -1.54 -8.20 24.03
CA TRP A 634 -2.96 -7.83 23.95
C TRP A 634 -3.08 -6.65 23.01
N SER A 635 -4.06 -6.69 22.11
CA SER A 635 -4.38 -5.57 21.24
C SER A 635 -5.88 -5.36 21.18
N ALA A 636 -6.31 -4.13 21.35
CA ALA A 636 -7.68 -3.71 21.12
C ALA A 636 -7.69 -2.61 20.06
N SER A 637 -8.53 -2.73 19.05
CA SER A 637 -8.66 -1.74 17.98
C SER A 637 -10.13 -1.42 17.73
N VAL A 638 -10.37 -0.17 17.38
CA VAL A 638 -11.66 0.33 16.93
C VAL A 638 -11.43 1.28 15.76
N THR A 639 -12.25 1.13 14.73
CA THR A 639 -12.31 2.06 13.59
C THR A 639 -13.77 2.29 13.25
N GLY A 640 -14.12 3.47 12.80
CA GLY A 640 -15.47 3.76 12.37
C GLY A 640 -15.56 5.06 11.61
N GLY A 641 -16.66 5.21 10.89
CA GLY A 641 -16.98 6.38 10.11
C GLY A 641 -18.44 6.77 10.27
N ILE A 642 -18.71 8.05 10.22
CA ILE A 642 -20.07 8.60 10.24
C ILE A 642 -20.18 9.74 9.23
N GLU A 643 -21.22 9.70 8.44
CA GLU A 643 -21.62 10.80 7.59
C GLU A 643 -22.37 11.83 8.42
N LEU A 644 -21.76 12.99 8.65
CA LEU A 644 -22.33 14.07 9.45
C LEU A 644 -23.36 14.89 8.67
N LEU A 645 -23.05 15.14 7.41
CA LEU A 645 -23.88 15.81 6.42
C LEU A 645 -23.56 15.17 5.07
N GLN A 646 -24.40 15.41 4.06
CA GLN A 646 -24.16 14.92 2.71
C GLN A 646 -22.76 15.30 2.21
N GLY A 647 -21.96 14.30 1.93
CA GLY A 647 -20.58 14.47 1.48
C GLY A 647 -19.58 14.85 2.58
N LEU A 648 -20.00 15.06 3.84
CA LEU A 648 -19.10 15.33 4.97
C LEU A 648 -19.04 14.11 5.89
N ARG A 649 -17.89 13.43 5.87
CA ARG A 649 -17.66 12.20 6.62
C ARG A 649 -16.54 12.38 7.64
N LEU A 650 -16.80 11.99 8.87
CA LEU A 650 -15.83 11.86 9.94
C LEU A 650 -15.42 10.38 10.07
N GLU A 651 -14.11 10.12 10.05
CA GLU A 651 -13.55 8.80 10.32
C GLU A 651 -12.61 8.87 11.51
N ALA A 652 -12.65 7.88 12.37
CA ALA A 652 -11.74 7.77 13.50
C ALA A 652 -11.30 6.32 13.71
N GLY A 653 -10.08 6.16 14.21
CA GLY A 653 -9.54 4.86 14.57
C GLY A 653 -8.61 4.98 15.75
N ALA A 654 -8.59 3.97 16.61
CA ALA A 654 -7.69 3.87 17.73
C ALA A 654 -7.25 2.43 17.93
N THR A 655 -6.02 2.25 18.40
CA THR A 655 -5.50 0.96 18.82
C THR A 655 -4.76 1.10 20.14
N TRP A 656 -4.98 0.14 21.02
CA TRP A 656 -4.26 0.01 22.27
C TRP A 656 -3.57 -1.35 22.31
N ASN A 657 -2.29 -1.35 22.69
CA ASN A 657 -1.47 -2.55 22.75
C ASN A 657 -0.76 -2.63 24.11
N GLN A 658 -0.71 -3.84 24.63
CA GLN A 658 0.08 -4.17 25.82
C GLN A 658 0.89 -5.42 25.53
N SER A 659 2.22 -5.28 25.57
CA SER A 659 3.16 -6.38 25.34
C SER A 659 3.99 -6.68 26.56
N LYS A 660 4.36 -7.95 26.74
CA LYS A 660 5.27 -8.40 27.78
C LYS A 660 6.08 -9.60 27.25
N VAL A 661 7.39 -9.57 27.49
CA VAL A 661 8.28 -10.72 27.35
C VAL A 661 8.25 -11.48 28.68
N ASP A 662 7.89 -12.77 28.67
CA ASP A 662 7.65 -13.53 29.90
C ASP A 662 8.93 -14.01 30.58
N GLN A 663 9.91 -14.47 29.78
CA GLN A 663 11.18 -14.97 30.29
C GLN A 663 12.28 -14.61 29.28
N PRO A 664 13.07 -13.58 29.52
CA PRO A 664 14.22 -13.31 28.70
C PRO A 664 15.24 -14.45 28.87
N PRO A 665 15.83 -14.97 27.79
CA PRO A 665 16.83 -16.04 27.90
C PRO A 665 18.10 -15.53 28.62
N ALA A 666 18.79 -16.44 29.28
CA ALA A 666 20.02 -16.09 30.01
C ALA A 666 21.09 -15.43 29.13
N GLU A 667 21.09 -15.76 27.84
CA GLU A 667 21.97 -15.14 26.84
C GLU A 667 21.68 -13.63 26.68
N LEU A 668 20.40 -13.24 26.66
CA LEU A 668 20.01 -11.84 26.60
C LEU A 668 20.37 -11.10 27.89
N LEU A 669 20.16 -11.73 29.05
CA LEU A 669 20.59 -11.19 30.34
C LEU A 669 22.10 -11.02 30.39
N GLY A 670 22.86 -11.93 29.80
CA GLY A 670 24.33 -11.86 29.67
C GLY A 670 24.75 -10.73 28.69
N LEU A 671 24.04 -10.48 27.63
CA LEU A 671 24.26 -9.35 26.72
C LEU A 671 24.00 -8.01 27.41
N VAL A 672 22.88 -7.90 28.12
CA VAL A 672 22.50 -6.72 28.90
C VAL A 672 23.53 -6.48 29.99
N ALA A 673 23.94 -7.50 30.74
CA ALA A 673 24.96 -7.38 31.79
C ALA A 673 26.32 -6.96 31.24
N ARG A 674 26.73 -7.44 30.07
CA ARG A 674 28.00 -7.05 29.43
C ARG A 674 27.99 -5.61 28.92
N SER A 675 26.88 -5.17 28.34
CA SER A 675 26.73 -3.78 27.91
C SER A 675 26.67 -2.79 29.09
N MET A 676 26.25 -3.26 30.26
CA MET A 676 26.19 -2.46 31.50
C MET A 676 27.55 -2.35 32.21
N SER A 677 28.47 -3.28 32.00
CA SER A 677 29.81 -3.23 32.65
C SER A 677 30.70 -2.10 32.12
N ALA A 678 30.33 -1.44 31.05
CA ALA A 678 31.03 -0.30 30.47
C ALA A 678 30.52 1.07 30.96
N VAL A 679 29.47 1.12 31.80
CA VAL A 679 28.87 2.36 32.33
C VAL A 679 28.97 2.35 33.87
N ASP A 680 29.47 3.42 34.48
CA ASP A 680 29.57 3.62 35.94
C ASP A 680 28.21 3.43 36.60
N MET A 681 28.08 2.42 37.47
CA MET A 681 26.78 1.96 37.99
C MET A 681 26.57 2.28 39.47
N SER A 682 25.46 2.91 39.78
CA SER A 682 24.81 2.74 41.07
C SER A 682 23.93 1.49 41.05
N PRO A 683 24.16 0.52 41.98
CA PRO A 683 23.90 -0.89 41.69
C PRO A 683 22.43 -1.36 41.63
N SER A 684 21.43 -0.67 42.14
CA SER A 684 20.10 -1.27 42.26
C SER A 684 19.01 -0.72 41.30
N GLY A 685 18.98 0.58 41.07
CA GLY A 685 17.87 1.18 40.30
C GLY A 685 18.02 1.05 38.78
N LEU A 686 19.26 1.03 38.26
CA LEU A 686 19.52 0.95 36.84
C LEU A 686 19.31 -0.46 36.29
N LEU A 687 19.69 -1.49 37.10
CA LEU A 687 19.48 -2.88 36.76
C LEU A 687 17.99 -3.22 36.63
N ASP A 688 17.19 -2.79 37.60
CA ASP A 688 15.74 -3.02 37.59
C ASP A 688 15.06 -2.28 36.43
N ALA A 689 15.47 -1.03 36.16
CA ALA A 689 14.94 -0.28 35.03
C ALA A 689 15.32 -0.89 33.68
N THR A 690 16.53 -1.41 33.53
CA THR A 690 17.00 -2.05 32.29
C THR A 690 16.37 -3.41 32.09
N LEU A 691 16.22 -4.20 33.16
CA LEU A 691 15.47 -5.46 33.11
C LEU A 691 13.99 -5.22 32.78
N ALA A 692 13.36 -4.24 33.38
CA ALA A 692 11.98 -3.87 33.08
C ALA A 692 11.84 -3.40 31.61
N ARG A 693 12.83 -2.73 31.07
CA ARG A 693 12.88 -2.32 29.65
C ARG A 693 13.05 -3.51 28.70
N SER A 694 13.85 -4.52 29.05
CA SER A 694 14.01 -5.74 28.27
C SER A 694 12.78 -6.66 28.31
N MET A 695 11.81 -6.38 29.18
CA MET A 695 10.56 -7.16 29.31
C MET A 695 9.44 -6.66 28.38
N GLN A 696 9.69 -5.65 27.56
CA GLN A 696 8.73 -5.16 26.58
C GLN A 696 9.16 -5.58 25.18
N VAL A 697 8.21 -5.96 24.33
CA VAL A 697 8.49 -6.21 22.91
C VAL A 697 8.80 -4.87 22.23
N PRO A 698 9.88 -4.77 21.43
CA PRO A 698 10.29 -3.53 20.78
C PRO A 698 9.21 -2.96 19.82
N ASN A 699 9.30 -1.65 19.55
CA ASN A 699 8.53 -0.93 18.53
C ASN A 699 6.99 -0.98 18.68
N ILE A 700 6.49 -1.38 19.85
CA ILE A 700 5.05 -1.42 20.13
C ILE A 700 4.63 -0.11 20.82
N ALA A 701 3.93 0.76 20.10
CA ALA A 701 3.25 1.89 20.69
C ALA A 701 2.07 1.39 21.55
N GLN A 702 1.99 1.82 22.81
CA GLN A 702 0.88 1.46 23.70
C GLN A 702 -0.46 1.95 23.17
N PHE A 703 -0.48 3.15 22.62
CA PHE A 703 -1.67 3.76 22.03
C PHE A 703 -1.31 4.43 20.72
N SER A 704 -2.16 4.27 19.74
CA SER A 704 -2.12 5.02 18.49
C SER A 704 -3.54 5.38 18.10
N GLY A 705 -3.73 6.58 17.57
CA GLY A 705 -5.04 7.05 17.19
C GLY A 705 -5.00 7.89 15.92
N ARG A 706 -6.10 7.91 15.20
CA ARG A 706 -6.26 8.69 14.00
C ARG A 706 -7.68 9.25 13.92
N MET A 707 -7.79 10.43 13.34
CA MET A 707 -9.05 11.05 12.97
C MET A 707 -8.89 11.73 11.62
N SER A 708 -9.90 11.66 10.76
CA SER A 708 -9.97 12.40 9.50
C SER A 708 -11.38 12.93 9.26
N LEU A 709 -11.45 14.09 8.67
CA LEU A 709 -12.69 14.73 8.22
C LEU A 709 -12.57 14.98 6.73
N GLY A 710 -13.36 14.27 5.96
CA GLY A 710 -13.44 14.38 4.50
C GLY A 710 -14.71 15.09 4.08
N TRP A 711 -14.60 16.01 3.15
CA TRP A 711 -15.73 16.71 2.56
C TRP A 711 -15.64 16.73 1.04
N ASN A 712 -16.69 16.20 0.40
CA ASN A 712 -16.86 16.21 -1.04
C ASN A 712 -18.14 16.98 -1.34
N SER A 713 -18.03 18.04 -2.17
CA SER A 713 -19.16 18.89 -2.52
C SER A 713 -19.04 19.34 -3.97
N GLU A 714 -20.17 19.41 -4.64
CA GLU A 714 -20.26 20.05 -5.95
C GLU A 714 -20.50 21.56 -5.77
N ILE A 715 -19.69 22.36 -6.46
CA ILE A 715 -19.78 23.82 -6.47
C ILE A 715 -20.17 24.27 -7.88
N GLY A 716 -21.48 24.52 -8.10
CA GLY A 716 -21.99 24.83 -9.43
C GLY A 716 -22.15 23.61 -10.31
N GLU A 717 -22.15 23.79 -11.66
CA GLU A 717 -22.51 22.71 -12.60
C GLU A 717 -21.37 21.71 -12.85
N ASP A 718 -20.09 22.10 -12.70
CA ASP A 718 -18.93 21.26 -13.10
C ASP A 718 -17.78 21.23 -12.09
N LEU A 719 -17.79 22.09 -11.06
CA LEU A 719 -16.70 22.19 -10.10
C LEU A 719 -16.96 21.29 -8.88
N ARG A 720 -15.97 20.49 -8.52
CA ARG A 720 -15.96 19.69 -7.29
C ARG A 720 -14.92 20.22 -6.33
N LEU A 721 -15.31 20.29 -5.07
CA LEU A 721 -14.44 20.53 -3.93
C LEU A 721 -14.24 19.22 -3.19
N THR A 722 -12.99 18.81 -3.06
CA THR A 722 -12.61 17.72 -2.17
C THR A 722 -11.67 18.28 -1.12
N ALA A 723 -12.07 18.24 0.13
CA ALA A 723 -11.28 18.67 1.27
C ALA A 723 -11.10 17.49 2.24
N ASN A 724 -9.90 17.29 2.74
CA ASN A 724 -9.61 16.28 3.76
C ASN A 724 -8.63 16.84 4.77
N GLY A 725 -9.01 16.77 6.05
CA GLY A 725 -8.12 17.09 7.16
C GLY A 725 -7.91 15.84 8.01
N TRP A 726 -6.69 15.61 8.46
CA TRP A 726 -6.38 14.43 9.27
C TRP A 726 -5.37 14.73 10.37
N ALA A 727 -5.45 13.95 11.42
CA ALA A 727 -4.49 13.92 12.51
C ALA A 727 -4.21 12.47 12.93
N SER A 728 -2.94 12.14 13.15
CA SER A 728 -2.49 10.81 13.55
C SER A 728 -1.54 10.94 14.74
N TYR A 729 -1.87 10.30 15.83
CA TYR A 729 -1.05 10.24 17.02
C TYR A 729 -0.40 8.86 17.14
N VAL A 730 0.92 8.84 17.32
CA VAL A 730 1.70 7.64 17.62
C VAL A 730 2.24 7.75 19.03
N GLY A 731 1.80 6.86 19.91
CA GLY A 731 2.21 6.84 21.31
C GLY A 731 3.63 6.36 21.54
N LYS A 732 4.05 6.33 22.78
CA LYS A 732 5.40 5.92 23.18
C LYS A 732 5.66 4.46 22.91
N SER A 733 6.86 4.16 22.39
CA SER A 733 7.41 2.84 22.22
C SER A 733 8.91 2.86 22.51
N ARG A 734 9.58 1.72 22.37
CA ARG A 734 11.03 1.58 22.46
C ARG A 734 11.57 0.94 21.21
N LEU A 735 12.78 1.32 20.83
CA LEU A 735 13.36 0.91 19.56
C LEU A 735 13.77 -0.58 19.55
N GLY A 736 14.32 -1.07 20.65
CA GLY A 736 14.85 -2.41 20.75
C GLY A 736 15.19 -2.78 22.19
N ILE A 737 16.15 -3.67 22.34
CA ILE A 737 16.61 -4.23 23.60
C ILE A 737 18.00 -3.70 23.95
N GLY A 738 18.29 -3.63 25.22
CA GLY A 738 19.56 -3.13 25.74
C GLY A 738 19.58 -1.62 25.91
N PRO A 739 20.65 -1.07 26.45
CA PRO A 739 20.76 0.36 26.77
C PRO A 739 20.77 1.25 25.52
N GLU A 740 21.37 0.77 24.41
CA GLU A 740 21.47 1.54 23.18
C GLU A 740 20.12 1.68 22.46
N LEU A 741 19.32 0.62 22.44
CA LEU A 741 18.02 0.55 21.76
C LEU A 741 16.82 0.71 22.70
N GLY A 742 17.05 0.89 24.00
CA GLY A 742 16.00 1.01 25.00
C GLY A 742 15.38 2.40 25.12
N ASP A 743 15.88 3.39 24.40
CA ASP A 743 15.39 4.77 24.47
C ASP A 743 13.96 4.91 23.92
N PRO A 744 13.14 5.79 24.52
CA PRO A 744 11.78 6.03 24.09
C PRO A 744 11.74 6.75 22.75
N GLN A 745 10.81 6.33 21.90
CA GLN A 745 10.43 6.96 20.64
C GLN A 745 8.91 7.11 20.57
N GLY A 746 8.40 7.70 19.50
CA GLY A 746 6.98 8.00 19.37
C GLY A 746 6.59 9.28 20.12
N ASP A 747 5.39 9.32 20.71
CA ASP A 747 4.81 10.46 21.44
C ASP A 747 4.70 11.71 20.57
N TYR A 748 4.15 11.57 19.38
CA TYR A 748 4.00 12.67 18.45
C TYR A 748 2.65 12.68 17.73
N LEU A 749 2.22 13.87 17.37
CA LEU A 749 1.08 14.12 16.49
C LEU A 749 1.60 14.53 15.12
N ASP A 750 1.23 13.78 14.08
CA ASP A 750 1.33 14.18 12.69
C ASP A 750 -0.04 14.65 12.19
N SER A 751 -0.07 15.66 11.35
CA SER A 751 -1.34 16.25 10.88
C SER A 751 -1.19 16.84 9.49
N GLY A 752 -2.25 16.78 8.72
CA GLY A 752 -2.27 17.34 7.38
C GLY A 752 -3.66 17.74 6.93
N ALA A 753 -3.69 18.46 5.84
CA ALA A 753 -4.92 18.80 5.12
C ALA A 753 -4.65 18.89 3.63
N ASP A 754 -5.62 18.43 2.86
CA ASP A 754 -5.62 18.49 1.40
C ASP A 754 -6.91 19.19 0.96
N LEU A 755 -6.78 20.09 -0.01
CA LEU A 755 -7.88 20.78 -0.66
C LEU A 755 -7.70 20.69 -2.16
N ARG A 756 -8.60 20.02 -2.86
CA ARG A 756 -8.66 19.99 -4.33
C ARG A 756 -9.89 20.70 -4.82
N VAL A 757 -9.70 21.62 -5.75
CA VAL A 757 -10.75 22.29 -6.49
C VAL A 757 -10.55 22.03 -7.97
N GLY A 758 -11.57 21.56 -8.64
CA GLY A 758 -11.46 21.24 -10.07
C GLY A 758 -12.69 20.61 -10.65
N THR A 759 -12.61 20.31 -11.92
CA THR A 759 -13.57 19.48 -12.65
C THR A 759 -13.17 17.99 -12.53
N GLU A 760 -13.89 17.12 -13.20
CA GLU A 760 -13.45 15.71 -13.37
C GLU A 760 -12.13 15.60 -14.13
N ARG A 761 -11.84 16.57 -15.03
CA ARG A 761 -10.68 16.54 -15.92
C ARG A 761 -9.47 17.32 -15.42
N TYR A 762 -9.65 18.42 -14.72
CA TYR A 762 -8.58 19.31 -14.29
C TYR A 762 -8.78 19.72 -12.84
N GLY A 763 -7.72 19.76 -12.08
CA GLY A 763 -7.78 20.19 -10.70
C GLY A 763 -6.53 20.91 -10.23
N VAL A 764 -6.72 21.70 -9.18
CA VAL A 764 -5.65 22.32 -8.41
C VAL A 764 -5.76 21.79 -6.99
N THR A 765 -4.65 21.33 -6.44
CA THR A 765 -4.57 20.78 -5.10
C THR A 765 -3.62 21.58 -4.24
N LEU A 766 -4.07 21.99 -3.05
CA LEU A 766 -3.24 22.53 -1.99
C LEU A 766 -3.11 21.49 -0.88
N THR A 767 -1.88 21.14 -0.50
CA THR A 767 -1.60 20.20 0.59
C THR A 767 -0.77 20.86 1.66
N LEU A 768 -1.17 20.67 2.90
CA LEU A 768 -0.43 21.04 4.10
C LEU A 768 -0.07 19.76 4.85
N SER A 769 1.21 19.50 5.09
CA SER A 769 1.69 18.36 5.87
C SER A 769 2.37 18.85 7.14
N ASN A 770 2.24 18.09 8.24
CA ASN A 770 2.75 18.44 9.56
C ASN A 770 2.36 19.87 9.96
N ILE A 771 1.05 20.16 9.97
CA ILE A 771 0.50 21.51 10.22
C ILE A 771 0.97 22.07 11.58
N THR A 772 1.10 21.21 12.59
CA THR A 772 1.55 21.57 13.93
C THR A 772 3.06 21.83 13.99
N ASN A 773 3.80 21.52 12.91
CA ASN A 773 5.26 21.53 12.86
C ASN A 773 5.90 20.71 14.01
N SER A 774 5.29 19.57 14.32
CA SER A 774 5.76 18.61 15.30
C SER A 774 7.12 18.04 14.86
N ARG A 775 8.04 17.91 15.82
CA ARG A 775 9.36 17.28 15.61
C ARG A 775 9.37 15.82 16.06
N GLY A 776 8.26 15.13 15.98
CA GLY A 776 8.05 13.78 16.46
C GLY A 776 9.24 12.85 16.24
N ASN A 777 9.59 12.10 17.27
CA ASN A 777 10.68 11.16 17.22
C ASN A 777 10.19 9.82 16.63
N ARG A 778 10.41 9.61 15.33
CA ARG A 778 9.98 8.40 14.63
C ARG A 778 10.93 7.21 14.82
N PHE A 779 12.19 7.50 15.21
CA PHE A 779 13.22 6.50 15.43
C PHE A 779 14.25 7.10 16.39
N SER A 780 14.40 6.48 17.57
CA SER A 780 15.15 7.02 18.71
C SER A 780 16.64 6.76 18.67
N LEU A 781 17.18 6.64 17.48
CA LEU A 781 18.59 6.43 17.23
C LEU A 781 18.93 7.06 15.87
N GLY A 782 20.20 7.38 15.67
CA GLY A 782 20.74 7.71 14.37
C GLY A 782 21.52 6.52 13.81
N THR A 783 22.83 6.72 13.66
CA THR A 783 23.74 5.60 13.37
C THR A 783 23.76 4.59 14.55
N PRO A 784 23.93 3.29 14.30
CA PRO A 784 24.05 2.28 15.37
C PRO A 784 25.30 2.44 16.23
N PHE A 785 26.27 3.26 15.80
CA PHE A 785 27.53 3.51 16.50
C PHE A 785 27.37 4.58 17.60
N GLY A 786 28.42 4.75 18.39
CA GLY A 786 28.38 5.61 19.57
C GLY A 786 27.87 7.03 19.33
N THR A 787 28.18 7.63 18.17
CA THR A 787 27.71 8.98 17.77
C THR A 787 26.21 9.05 17.52
N GLY A 788 25.53 7.92 17.29
CA GLY A 788 24.10 7.88 17.01
C GLY A 788 23.21 7.91 18.24
N ARG A 789 23.73 7.68 19.42
CA ARG A 789 22.95 7.54 20.67
C ARG A 789 22.14 8.81 21.03
N ASP A 790 22.67 9.97 20.70
CA ASP A 790 22.01 11.26 20.94
C ASP A 790 21.21 11.77 19.73
N GLN A 791 20.99 10.92 18.72
CA GLN A 791 20.26 11.29 17.52
C GLN A 791 18.84 10.72 17.53
N THR A 792 17.98 11.34 16.74
CA THR A 792 16.60 10.93 16.49
C THR A 792 16.28 11.13 15.01
N THR A 793 15.22 10.51 14.54
CA THR A 793 14.67 10.77 13.20
C THR A 793 13.40 11.61 13.31
N PRO A 794 13.49 12.94 13.16
CA PRO A 794 12.34 13.82 13.30
C PRO A 794 11.36 13.68 12.14
N LEU A 795 10.10 14.04 12.38
CA LEU A 795 9.14 14.29 11.29
C LEU A 795 9.69 15.38 10.35
N ARG A 796 9.37 15.27 9.06
CA ARG A 796 9.59 16.37 8.13
C ARG A 796 8.88 17.61 8.64
N PRO A 797 9.52 18.81 8.66
CA PRO A 797 8.88 20.05 9.05
C PRO A 797 7.64 20.36 8.21
N ARG A 798 6.83 21.29 8.68
CA ARG A 798 5.65 21.76 7.95
C ARG A 798 5.99 21.98 6.50
N THR A 799 5.20 21.38 5.61
CA THR A 799 5.41 21.45 4.17
C THR A 799 4.11 21.87 3.50
N VAL A 800 4.21 22.82 2.60
CA VAL A 800 3.12 23.26 1.71
C VAL A 800 3.42 22.73 0.33
N ARG A 801 2.45 22.12 -0.33
CA ARG A 801 2.53 21.65 -1.73
C ARG A 801 1.37 22.23 -2.53
N VAL A 802 1.65 22.71 -3.73
CA VAL A 802 0.64 23.05 -4.73
C VAL A 802 0.81 22.10 -5.89
N GLY A 803 -0.28 21.50 -6.31
CA GLY A 803 -0.31 20.53 -7.41
C GLY A 803 -1.37 20.86 -8.44
N LEU A 804 -1.12 20.41 -9.66
CA LEU A 804 -2.03 20.44 -10.80
C LEU A 804 -2.24 19.02 -11.28
N ASP A 805 -3.46 18.65 -11.60
CA ASP A 805 -3.80 17.37 -12.18
C ASP A 805 -4.69 17.52 -13.42
N ALA A 806 -4.51 16.60 -14.37
CA ALA A 806 -5.33 16.48 -15.57
C ALA A 806 -5.62 15.03 -15.88
N ARG A 807 -6.88 14.75 -16.32
CA ARG A 807 -7.36 13.45 -16.80
C ARG A 807 -8.00 13.59 -18.17
N PHE A 808 -7.82 12.65 -19.05
CA PHE A 808 -8.36 12.67 -20.42
C PHE A 808 -8.65 11.28 -20.96
#